data_0216067f8fa691083dd3dd7c15dca206
#
_entry.id   0216067f8fa691083dd3dd7c15dca206
#
_cell.length_a   1.000
_cell.length_b   1.000
_cell.length_c   1.000
_cell.angle_alpha   90.00
_cell.angle_beta   90.00
_cell.angle_gamma   90.00
#
_symmetry.space_group_name_H-M   'P 1'
#
loop_
_entity.id
_entity.type
_entity.pdbx_description
1 polymer ?
#
loop_
_entity_poly.entity_id
_entity_poly.type
_entity_poly.pdbx_seq_one_letter_code
_entity_poly.pdbx_strand_id
1 'polypeptide(L)'
;MEKQKQRGYGFWRRGMAAVLVMSTVLLGPRCAAQVLTTVEEAGPADCVYIAGNPDLYPIEYYDSEQQCYRGILPELLGMVAEDTGISFAYVNAGSEDSRLEMARNSQVEMVTAFRRGEFSRMVLPVQRTVLTTETDGRETAICVGFTGIIKEELRERIIKALEAIPEEDKTTLAISFTMGQEPQAGRKKARLAGAAALAAVAVTLLILGIIRHGKRKKRQENAMLDPLTGLGNAQCYEVRFRDVTADRVRDLYYVGYLAWEDAKAKELLSPKEQEEVQQIAAHQLASHISGTEFLCRMADGVFAVVYYCGNREEAADRMGEMILSLKKYLAEFRQEYTGLFRAGICPLEENPDCDARGALYYARLGWQHAHKKDELFAFSTRELQKQNSRNEQLRQDIDRALANGEIKAYLQFIVDNRTGEICGAEVLSRWEHPELGVMRPGTYIGVMKQTGAITRHDEAVFERLCALLEVWKGTPCGKLFLTCNFTRVSISQEDFAERIGEIAGRYRFDHDRLIIEITEDLLIQNGEQAAANIEACRKMGFKIAIDDMGSGFTALSDLYSHEIDLVKIERSVVLNAMTEKGARMLKGLIALAHDMGTRVLCEGVETAAQHEMIRETGCDMVQGFYYSRVLPLPEALRYLESKGFIL
;
A
#
# COMPACT_ATOMS: atom_id res chain seq x y z
N MET A 1 -44.07 6.88 -20.48
CA MET A 1 -44.53 7.23 -19.11
C MET A 1 -45.16 6.05 -18.33
N GLU A 2 -45.53 4.93 -18.99
CA GLU A 2 -46.16 3.78 -18.28
C GLU A 2 -45.18 2.77 -17.66
N LYS A 3 -43.93 2.69 -18.14
CA LYS A 3 -42.93 1.76 -17.58
C LYS A 3 -42.27 2.21 -16.26
N GLN A 4 -42.42 3.46 -15.84
CA GLN A 4 -41.91 3.95 -14.54
C GLN A 4 -42.84 3.67 -13.36
N LYS A 5 -44.16 3.43 -13.61
CA LYS A 5 -45.10 3.12 -12.54
C LYS A 5 -45.02 1.66 -12.03
N GLN A 6 -44.52 0.72 -12.85
CA GLN A 6 -44.43 -0.68 -12.40
C GLN A 6 -43.20 -0.99 -11.52
N ARG A 7 -42.13 -0.19 -11.57
CA ARG A 7 -40.97 -0.39 -10.69
C ARG A 7 -41.21 0.10 -9.24
N GLY A 8 -42.11 1.06 -9.03
CA GLY A 8 -42.47 1.57 -7.70
C GLY A 8 -43.25 0.57 -6.84
N TYR A 9 -44.08 -0.28 -7.47
CA TYR A 9 -44.94 -1.22 -6.73
C TYR A 9 -44.19 -2.49 -6.26
N GLY A 10 -43.13 -2.87 -6.93
CA GLY A 10 -42.29 -4.03 -6.52
C GLY A 10 -41.46 -3.76 -5.29
N PHE A 11 -41.01 -2.53 -5.11
CA PHE A 11 -40.20 -2.11 -3.97
C PHE A 11 -41.02 -2.00 -2.68
N TRP A 12 -42.27 -1.53 -2.79
CA TRP A 12 -43.19 -1.46 -1.65
C TRP A 12 -43.66 -2.83 -1.15
N ARG A 13 -43.86 -3.82 -2.05
CA ARG A 13 -44.24 -5.19 -1.66
C ARG A 13 -43.11 -5.93 -0.96
N ARG A 14 -41.84 -5.71 -1.34
CA ARG A 14 -40.68 -6.28 -0.61
C ARG A 14 -40.42 -5.57 0.70
N GLY A 15 -40.64 -4.28 0.78
CA GLY A 15 -40.55 -3.50 2.04
C GLY A 15 -41.63 -3.89 3.06
N MET A 16 -42.88 -4.11 2.61
CA MET A 16 -43.95 -4.55 3.51
C MET A 16 -43.80 -6.01 3.98
N ALA A 17 -43.29 -6.91 3.13
CA ALA A 17 -42.98 -8.28 3.56
C ALA A 17 -41.81 -8.31 4.57
N ALA A 18 -40.81 -7.47 4.42
CA ALA A 18 -39.71 -7.34 5.39
C ALA A 18 -40.16 -6.70 6.70
N VAL A 19 -41.09 -5.76 6.66
CA VAL A 19 -41.68 -5.13 7.87
C VAL A 19 -42.63 -6.09 8.59
N LEU A 20 -43.39 -6.95 7.87
CA LEU A 20 -44.24 -7.98 8.51
C LEU A 20 -43.40 -9.10 9.13
N VAL A 21 -42.31 -9.49 8.53
CA VAL A 21 -41.38 -10.48 9.12
C VAL A 21 -40.61 -9.89 10.30
N MET A 22 -40.24 -8.60 10.25
CA MET A 22 -39.62 -7.92 11.40
C MET A 22 -40.62 -7.63 12.54
N SER A 23 -41.92 -7.43 12.26
CA SER A 23 -42.89 -7.18 13.33
C SER A 23 -43.32 -8.47 14.05
N THR A 24 -43.23 -9.63 13.44
CA THR A 24 -43.42 -10.94 14.12
C THR A 24 -42.20 -11.38 14.91
N VAL A 25 -41.02 -10.92 14.57
CA VAL A 25 -39.77 -11.15 15.34
C VAL A 25 -39.65 -10.23 16.57
N LEU A 26 -40.40 -9.10 16.61
CA LEU A 26 -40.27 -8.09 17.68
C LEU A 26 -41.34 -8.20 18.79
N LEU A 27 -42.30 -9.17 18.74
CA LEU A 27 -43.40 -9.27 19.68
C LEU A 27 -43.59 -10.65 20.32
N GLY A 28 -42.71 -11.61 20.07
CA GLY A 28 -42.59 -12.85 20.84
C GLY A 28 -41.53 -12.72 21.94
N PRO A 29 -41.65 -13.42 23.06
CA PRO A 29 -40.56 -13.51 24.00
C PRO A 29 -39.34 -14.01 23.23
N ARG A 30 -38.18 -13.31 23.38
CA ARG A 30 -36.92 -13.62 22.71
C ARG A 30 -36.58 -15.10 22.98
N CYS A 31 -36.79 -15.99 22.02
CA CYS A 31 -36.22 -17.32 22.07
C CYS A 31 -34.77 -17.18 21.65
N ALA A 32 -33.88 -17.17 22.62
CA ALA A 32 -32.45 -16.97 22.38
C ALA A 32 -31.77 -18.15 21.64
N ALA A 33 -32.49 -19.27 21.43
CA ALA A 33 -31.89 -20.46 20.83
C ALA A 33 -32.89 -21.25 19.97
N GLN A 34 -32.51 -21.46 18.69
CA GLN A 34 -33.20 -22.45 17.84
C GLN A 34 -32.77 -23.86 18.20
N VAL A 35 -33.74 -24.78 18.34
CA VAL A 35 -33.46 -26.20 18.54
C VAL A 35 -33.26 -26.85 17.19
N LEU A 36 -32.08 -27.39 16.96
CA LEU A 36 -31.79 -28.24 15.80
C LEU A 36 -32.17 -29.69 16.14
N THR A 37 -32.88 -30.34 15.24
CA THR A 37 -33.30 -31.74 15.41
C THR A 37 -32.23 -32.75 15.01
N THR A 38 -31.19 -32.29 14.26
CA THR A 38 -30.02 -33.10 13.87
C THR A 38 -28.80 -32.21 13.69
N VAL A 39 -27.61 -32.75 13.96
CA VAL A 39 -26.30 -32.05 13.91
C VAL A 39 -25.81 -31.82 12.48
N GLU A 40 -26.55 -32.24 11.44
CA GLU A 40 -26.09 -32.19 10.02
C GLU A 40 -26.40 -30.88 9.28
N GLU A 41 -27.12 -29.92 9.87
CA GLU A 41 -27.34 -28.61 9.26
C GLU A 41 -26.18 -27.67 9.62
N ALA A 42 -25.25 -27.44 8.68
CA ALA A 42 -24.13 -26.54 8.84
C ALA A 42 -24.58 -25.11 9.18
N GLY A 43 -24.41 -24.72 10.43
CA GLY A 43 -24.57 -23.33 10.92
C GLY A 43 -23.41 -22.41 10.51
N PRO A 44 -23.50 -21.12 10.86
CA PRO A 44 -22.41 -20.15 10.61
C PRO A 44 -21.08 -20.61 11.24
N ALA A 45 -19.95 -20.11 10.75
CA ALA A 45 -18.59 -20.58 11.06
C ALA A 45 -18.19 -20.60 12.56
N ASP A 46 -18.91 -19.87 13.43
CA ASP A 46 -18.71 -19.82 14.88
C ASP A 46 -20.00 -20.22 15.64
N CYS A 47 -20.58 -21.37 15.31
CA CYS A 47 -21.75 -21.92 16.02
C CYS A 47 -21.30 -22.98 17.03
N VAL A 48 -21.77 -22.88 18.29
CA VAL A 48 -21.50 -23.83 19.38
C VAL A 48 -22.76 -24.66 19.66
N TYR A 49 -22.67 -25.97 19.55
CA TYR A 49 -23.76 -26.89 19.81
C TYR A 49 -23.85 -27.24 21.29
N ILE A 50 -25.05 -27.08 21.86
CA ILE A 50 -25.32 -27.20 23.30
C ILE A 50 -26.29 -28.35 23.60
N ALA A 51 -25.93 -29.20 24.56
CA ALA A 51 -26.88 -30.10 25.20
C ALA A 51 -27.45 -29.45 26.48
N GLY A 52 -28.63 -28.86 26.36
CA GLY A 52 -29.32 -28.17 27.46
C GLY A 52 -30.04 -29.13 28.42
N ASN A 53 -30.38 -28.61 29.61
CA ASN A 53 -31.20 -29.36 30.58
C ASN A 53 -32.68 -29.08 30.31
N PRO A 54 -33.49 -30.10 29.93
CA PRO A 54 -34.90 -29.88 29.60
C PRO A 54 -35.79 -29.63 30.82
N ASP A 55 -35.35 -29.97 32.04
CA ASP A 55 -36.22 -30.09 33.22
C ASP A 55 -35.80 -29.22 34.42
N LEU A 56 -34.83 -28.32 34.27
CA LEU A 56 -34.29 -27.50 35.36
C LEU A 56 -34.92 -26.09 35.41
N TYR A 57 -36.26 -26.02 35.52
CA TYR A 57 -36.97 -24.74 35.69
C TYR A 57 -36.58 -24.02 36.99
N PRO A 58 -36.43 -22.72 37.08
CA PRO A 58 -36.46 -21.69 35.99
C PRO A 58 -35.11 -21.44 35.32
N ILE A 59 -34.08 -22.23 35.64
CA ILE A 59 -32.71 -22.04 35.18
C ILE A 59 -32.58 -22.37 33.70
N GLU A 60 -33.02 -23.53 33.28
CA GLU A 60 -33.07 -23.99 31.91
C GLU A 60 -34.11 -25.10 31.76
N TYR A 61 -34.99 -24.98 30.80
CA TYR A 61 -36.03 -25.97 30.55
C TYR A 61 -36.47 -25.94 29.09
N TYR A 62 -36.99 -27.07 28.61
CA TYR A 62 -37.51 -27.17 27.25
C TYR A 62 -38.99 -26.81 27.20
N ASP A 63 -39.32 -25.75 26.44
CA ASP A 63 -40.70 -25.34 26.19
C ASP A 63 -41.24 -26.10 24.97
N SER A 64 -42.11 -27.09 25.21
CA SER A 64 -42.68 -27.94 24.17
C SER A 64 -43.68 -27.21 23.25
N GLU A 65 -44.30 -26.11 23.71
CA GLU A 65 -45.21 -25.30 22.89
C GLU A 65 -44.44 -24.41 21.90
N GLN A 66 -43.30 -23.90 22.33
CA GLN A 66 -42.44 -23.02 21.51
C GLN A 66 -41.27 -23.77 20.87
N GLN A 67 -41.07 -25.04 21.15
CA GLN A 67 -39.99 -25.89 20.64
C GLN A 67 -38.60 -25.30 20.84
N CYS A 68 -38.36 -24.69 22.00
CA CYS A 68 -37.06 -24.08 22.30
C CYS A 68 -36.71 -24.22 23.80
N TYR A 69 -35.41 -24.06 24.10
CA TYR A 69 -34.94 -23.95 25.49
C TYR A 69 -35.18 -22.53 26.02
N ARG A 70 -35.68 -22.46 27.26
CA ARG A 70 -35.98 -21.20 27.96
C ARG A 70 -35.41 -21.23 29.37
N GLY A 71 -35.31 -20.07 30.00
CA GLY A 71 -34.82 -19.91 31.35
C GLY A 71 -33.71 -18.88 31.48
N ILE A 72 -33.18 -18.79 32.69
CA ILE A 72 -32.12 -17.81 33.01
C ILE A 72 -30.85 -18.05 32.18
N LEU A 73 -30.45 -19.31 32.01
CA LEU A 73 -29.19 -19.63 31.33
C LEU A 73 -29.23 -19.42 29.81
N PRO A 74 -30.29 -19.79 29.08
CA PRO A 74 -30.47 -19.39 27.68
C PRO A 74 -30.42 -17.88 27.44
N GLU A 75 -31.00 -17.08 28.35
CA GLU A 75 -30.93 -15.62 28.26
C GLU A 75 -29.50 -15.09 28.49
N LEU A 76 -28.76 -15.63 29.45
CA LEU A 76 -27.34 -15.29 29.67
C LEU A 76 -26.47 -15.65 28.45
N LEU A 77 -26.73 -16.81 27.82
CA LEU A 77 -26.03 -17.17 26.57
C LEU A 77 -26.44 -16.27 25.41
N GLY A 78 -27.69 -15.78 25.41
CA GLY A 78 -28.12 -14.75 24.46
C GLY A 78 -27.30 -13.43 24.58
N MET A 79 -27.03 -13.00 25.82
CA MET A 79 -26.17 -11.82 26.07
C MET A 79 -24.74 -12.10 25.62
N VAL A 80 -24.20 -13.30 25.86
CA VAL A 80 -22.88 -13.70 25.36
C VAL A 80 -22.85 -13.70 23.83
N ALA A 81 -23.90 -14.14 23.16
CA ALA A 81 -24.02 -14.14 21.71
C ALA A 81 -24.00 -12.70 21.13
N GLU A 82 -24.72 -11.79 21.80
CA GLU A 82 -24.73 -10.36 21.40
C GLU A 82 -23.36 -9.68 21.57
N ASP A 83 -22.64 -10.02 22.63
CA ASP A 83 -21.32 -9.42 22.93
C ASP A 83 -20.19 -10.01 22.06
N THR A 84 -20.23 -11.33 21.84
CA THR A 84 -19.13 -12.04 21.19
C THR A 84 -19.34 -12.33 19.70
N GLY A 85 -20.58 -12.26 19.21
CA GLY A 85 -20.96 -12.69 17.86
C GLY A 85 -20.96 -14.21 17.66
N ILE A 86 -20.82 -15.01 18.74
CA ILE A 86 -20.88 -16.47 18.71
C ILE A 86 -22.35 -16.90 18.67
N SER A 87 -22.70 -17.84 17.79
CA SER A 87 -24.02 -18.41 17.72
C SER A 87 -24.11 -19.66 18.59
N PHE A 88 -25.23 -19.83 19.28
CA PHE A 88 -25.50 -21.00 20.11
C PHE A 88 -26.68 -21.79 19.53
N ALA A 89 -26.52 -23.10 19.37
CA ALA A 89 -27.55 -23.99 18.87
C ALA A 89 -27.81 -25.11 19.88
N TYR A 90 -29.03 -25.17 20.41
CA TYR A 90 -29.43 -26.23 21.33
C TYR A 90 -29.81 -27.50 20.57
N VAL A 91 -29.26 -28.63 21.01
CA VAL A 91 -29.62 -29.95 20.53
C VAL A 91 -30.59 -30.57 21.55
N ASN A 92 -31.73 -31.08 21.09
CA ASN A 92 -32.72 -31.71 21.99
C ASN A 92 -32.19 -33.07 22.49
N ALA A 93 -31.75 -33.11 23.72
CA ALA A 93 -31.22 -34.32 24.34
C ALA A 93 -32.29 -35.26 24.91
N GLY A 94 -33.52 -34.80 25.10
CA GLY A 94 -34.66 -35.60 25.57
C GLY A 94 -34.55 -36.12 27.00
N SER A 95 -33.37 -36.41 27.52
CA SER A 95 -33.12 -36.91 28.87
C SER A 95 -31.72 -36.60 29.37
N GLU A 96 -31.48 -36.73 30.68
CA GLU A 96 -30.18 -36.51 31.30
C GLU A 96 -29.13 -37.53 30.82
N ASP A 97 -29.51 -38.80 30.66
CA ASP A 97 -28.61 -39.83 30.13
C ASP A 97 -28.17 -39.54 28.71
N SER A 98 -29.08 -39.04 27.86
CA SER A 98 -28.76 -38.63 26.49
C SER A 98 -27.81 -37.44 26.43
N ARG A 99 -27.89 -36.47 27.36
CA ARG A 99 -26.92 -35.35 27.49
C ARG A 99 -25.53 -35.88 27.78
N LEU A 100 -25.42 -36.88 28.67
CA LEU A 100 -24.14 -37.50 29.01
C LEU A 100 -23.55 -38.28 27.82
N GLU A 101 -24.39 -39.00 27.06
CA GLU A 101 -23.95 -39.68 25.83
C GLU A 101 -23.50 -38.70 24.74
N MET A 102 -24.24 -37.65 24.50
CA MET A 102 -23.85 -36.60 23.52
C MET A 102 -22.52 -35.99 23.87
N ALA A 103 -22.27 -35.69 25.15
CA ALA A 103 -20.99 -35.15 25.60
C ALA A 103 -19.86 -36.17 25.47
N ARG A 104 -20.07 -37.45 25.82
CA ARG A 104 -19.08 -38.53 25.69
C ARG A 104 -18.71 -38.83 24.22
N ASN A 105 -19.72 -38.80 23.36
CA ASN A 105 -19.57 -39.11 21.93
C ASN A 105 -19.11 -37.88 21.11
N SER A 106 -18.78 -36.78 21.78
CA SER A 106 -18.33 -35.53 21.11
C SER A 106 -19.34 -35.02 20.07
N GLN A 107 -20.63 -35.12 20.35
CA GLN A 107 -21.71 -34.63 19.48
C GLN A 107 -22.08 -33.17 19.77
N VAL A 108 -21.64 -32.62 20.91
CA VAL A 108 -21.84 -31.23 21.32
C VAL A 108 -20.56 -30.64 21.89
N GLU A 109 -20.36 -29.37 21.73
CA GLU A 109 -19.23 -28.65 22.28
C GLU A 109 -19.42 -28.19 23.72
N MET A 110 -20.70 -28.00 24.15
CA MET A 110 -21.03 -27.46 25.47
C MET A 110 -22.22 -28.21 26.08
N VAL A 111 -22.18 -28.36 27.39
CA VAL A 111 -23.30 -28.85 28.20
C VAL A 111 -23.64 -27.76 29.22
N THR A 112 -24.92 -27.47 29.38
CA THR A 112 -25.40 -26.37 30.22
C THR A 112 -26.27 -26.89 31.37
N ALA A 113 -26.51 -26.07 32.39
CA ALA A 113 -27.43 -26.27 33.50
C ALA A 113 -27.28 -27.63 34.22
N PHE A 114 -26.08 -27.91 34.70
CA PHE A 114 -25.81 -29.07 35.53
C PHE A 114 -25.20 -28.68 36.89
N ARG A 115 -25.36 -29.54 37.89
CA ARG A 115 -24.81 -29.30 39.22
C ARG A 115 -23.33 -29.65 39.27
N ARG A 116 -22.55 -28.91 40.05
CA ARG A 116 -21.12 -29.18 40.20
C ARG A 116 -20.86 -30.59 40.73
N GLY A 117 -20.11 -31.38 39.94
CA GLY A 117 -19.81 -32.79 40.26
C GLY A 117 -20.69 -33.82 39.56
N GLU A 118 -21.75 -33.41 38.87
CA GLU A 118 -22.65 -34.28 38.09
C GLU A 118 -21.93 -34.90 36.89
N PHE A 119 -21.07 -34.15 36.21
CA PHE A 119 -20.26 -34.65 35.09
C PHE A 119 -18.79 -34.82 35.48
N SER A 120 -18.21 -35.98 35.10
CA SER A 120 -16.79 -36.23 35.26
C SER A 120 -15.92 -35.27 34.43
N ARG A 121 -14.77 -34.84 34.96
CA ARG A 121 -13.78 -34.08 34.22
C ARG A 121 -13.19 -34.82 32.99
N MET A 122 -13.36 -36.12 32.90
CA MET A 122 -13.01 -36.90 31.70
C MET A 122 -13.96 -36.61 30.52
N VAL A 123 -15.23 -36.26 30.83
CA VAL A 123 -16.25 -35.94 29.82
C VAL A 123 -16.29 -34.42 29.53
N LEU A 124 -16.25 -33.63 30.60
CA LEU A 124 -16.20 -32.15 30.52
C LEU A 124 -14.91 -31.64 31.18
N PRO A 125 -13.81 -31.55 30.44
CA PRO A 125 -12.52 -31.15 30.98
C PRO A 125 -12.51 -29.74 31.62
N VAL A 126 -13.29 -28.82 31.07
CA VAL A 126 -13.44 -27.46 31.57
C VAL A 126 -14.88 -27.24 32.02
N GLN A 127 -15.07 -26.91 33.29
CA GLN A 127 -16.37 -26.61 33.89
C GLN A 127 -16.31 -25.23 34.57
N ARG A 128 -17.36 -24.43 34.43
CA ARG A 128 -17.51 -23.12 35.08
C ARG A 128 -18.84 -22.98 35.77
N THR A 129 -18.83 -22.44 36.98
CA THR A 129 -20.05 -22.05 37.68
C THR A 129 -20.57 -20.75 37.12
N VAL A 130 -21.82 -20.69 36.71
CA VAL A 130 -22.47 -19.50 36.12
C VAL A 130 -23.46 -18.88 37.11
N LEU A 131 -24.16 -19.71 37.87
CA LEU A 131 -25.15 -19.29 38.84
C LEU A 131 -25.01 -20.12 40.14
N THR A 132 -25.39 -19.52 41.27
CA THR A 132 -25.58 -20.24 42.53
C THR A 132 -27.03 -20.13 42.93
N THR A 133 -27.66 -21.24 43.21
CA THR A 133 -29.07 -21.31 43.65
C THR A 133 -29.16 -21.96 45.01
N GLU A 134 -30.18 -21.61 45.79
CA GLU A 134 -30.46 -22.25 47.05
C GLU A 134 -31.55 -23.31 46.84
N THR A 135 -31.21 -24.58 47.06
CA THR A 135 -32.15 -25.71 46.95
C THR A 135 -32.11 -26.47 48.27
N ASP A 136 -33.27 -26.62 48.94
CA ASP A 136 -33.41 -27.31 50.25
C ASP A 136 -32.46 -26.76 51.34
N GLY A 137 -32.25 -25.41 51.36
CA GLY A 137 -31.37 -24.76 52.36
C GLY A 137 -29.89 -25.01 52.14
N ARG A 138 -29.49 -25.45 50.94
CA ARG A 138 -28.07 -25.61 50.54
C ARG A 138 -27.78 -24.85 49.26
N GLU A 139 -26.67 -24.11 49.25
CA GLU A 139 -26.15 -23.48 48.05
C GLU A 139 -25.72 -24.55 47.04
N THR A 140 -26.30 -24.50 45.85
CA THR A 140 -25.99 -25.40 44.75
C THR A 140 -25.44 -24.60 43.57
N ALA A 141 -24.22 -24.92 43.16
CA ALA A 141 -23.57 -24.27 42.00
C ALA A 141 -24.08 -24.92 40.69
N ILE A 142 -24.65 -24.10 39.82
CA ILE A 142 -25.06 -24.48 38.47
C ILE A 142 -23.92 -24.14 37.51
N CYS A 143 -23.52 -25.14 36.75
CA CYS A 143 -22.34 -25.07 35.87
C CYS A 143 -22.69 -25.16 34.39
N VAL A 144 -21.80 -24.65 33.60
CA VAL A 144 -21.62 -24.97 32.17
C VAL A 144 -20.30 -25.72 32.01
N GLY A 145 -20.24 -26.65 31.08
CA GLY A 145 -19.05 -27.44 30.81
C GLY A 145 -18.77 -27.57 29.32
N PHE A 146 -17.51 -27.69 28.99
CA PHE A 146 -17.05 -27.76 27.61
C PHE A 146 -16.41 -29.13 27.35
N THR A 147 -16.77 -29.74 26.23
CA THR A 147 -16.17 -30.99 25.76
C THR A 147 -14.80 -30.73 25.14
N GLY A 148 -14.05 -31.79 24.84
CA GLY A 148 -12.72 -31.67 24.23
C GLY A 148 -12.70 -31.22 22.77
N ILE A 149 -13.85 -31.13 22.09
CA ILE A 149 -13.91 -30.76 20.67
C ILE A 149 -14.04 -29.26 20.42
N ILE A 150 -14.44 -28.48 21.43
CA ILE A 150 -14.56 -27.04 21.27
C ILE A 150 -13.17 -26.41 21.02
N LYS A 151 -13.10 -25.49 20.07
CA LYS A 151 -11.88 -24.70 19.81
C LYS A 151 -11.52 -23.88 21.05
N GLU A 152 -10.26 -23.91 21.45
CA GLU A 152 -9.77 -23.21 22.65
C GLU A 152 -10.09 -21.72 22.66
N GLU A 153 -9.94 -21.08 21.53
CA GLU A 153 -10.23 -19.65 21.35
C GLU A 153 -11.71 -19.32 21.58
N LEU A 154 -12.64 -20.14 21.05
CA LEU A 154 -14.07 -19.98 21.27
C LEU A 154 -14.44 -20.21 22.73
N ARG A 155 -13.88 -21.25 23.35
CA ARG A 155 -14.09 -21.55 24.76
C ARG A 155 -13.69 -20.39 25.68
N GLU A 156 -12.49 -19.84 25.48
CA GLU A 156 -11.98 -18.72 26.27
C GLU A 156 -12.83 -17.46 26.09
N ARG A 157 -13.29 -17.18 24.88
CA ARG A 157 -14.19 -16.05 24.61
C ARG A 157 -15.52 -16.20 25.34
N ILE A 158 -16.13 -17.41 25.33
CA ILE A 158 -17.39 -17.69 26.03
C ILE A 158 -17.22 -17.54 27.54
N ILE A 159 -16.16 -18.14 28.11
CA ILE A 159 -15.88 -18.06 29.55
C ILE A 159 -15.72 -16.60 29.98
N LYS A 160 -14.90 -15.83 29.29
CA LYS A 160 -14.64 -14.42 29.59
C LYS A 160 -15.92 -13.58 29.52
N ALA A 161 -16.77 -13.83 28.53
CA ALA A 161 -18.02 -13.10 28.36
C ALA A 161 -19.03 -13.47 29.48
N LEU A 162 -19.14 -14.76 29.87
CA LEU A 162 -19.98 -15.20 30.98
C LEU A 162 -19.53 -14.60 32.34
N GLU A 163 -18.22 -14.51 32.55
CA GLU A 163 -17.63 -13.91 33.75
C GLU A 163 -17.80 -12.38 33.79
N ALA A 164 -17.91 -11.74 32.63
CA ALA A 164 -18.11 -10.31 32.52
C ALA A 164 -19.54 -9.83 32.79
N ILE A 165 -20.54 -10.76 32.81
CA ILE A 165 -21.94 -10.40 33.09
C ILE A 165 -22.09 -10.01 34.57
N PRO A 166 -22.58 -8.76 34.87
CA PRO A 166 -22.75 -8.29 36.23
C PRO A 166 -23.70 -9.17 37.05
N GLU A 167 -23.41 -9.33 38.33
CA GLU A 167 -24.29 -10.12 39.25
C GLU A 167 -25.70 -9.49 39.40
N GLU A 168 -25.81 -8.17 39.20
CA GLU A 168 -27.09 -7.46 39.18
C GLU A 168 -28.00 -7.94 38.03
N ASP A 169 -27.41 -8.17 36.84
CA ASP A 169 -28.14 -8.65 35.66
C ASP A 169 -28.59 -10.10 35.85
N LYS A 170 -27.73 -10.96 36.39
CA LYS A 170 -28.08 -12.35 36.73
C LYS A 170 -29.20 -12.41 37.76
N THR A 171 -29.16 -11.56 38.79
CA THR A 171 -30.19 -11.45 39.84
C THR A 171 -31.50 -10.92 39.25
N THR A 172 -31.45 -9.92 38.38
CA THR A 172 -32.64 -9.38 37.71
C THR A 172 -33.33 -10.42 36.84
N LEU A 173 -32.57 -11.23 36.08
CA LEU A 173 -33.08 -12.33 35.31
C LEU A 173 -33.73 -13.40 36.22
N ALA A 174 -33.09 -13.77 37.32
CA ALA A 174 -33.63 -14.74 38.27
C ALA A 174 -34.98 -14.29 38.87
N ILE A 175 -35.09 -13.01 39.25
CA ILE A 175 -36.34 -12.42 39.77
C ILE A 175 -37.42 -12.40 38.68
N SER A 176 -37.10 -12.08 37.44
CA SER A 176 -38.07 -11.98 36.34
C SER A 176 -38.73 -13.34 36.03
N PHE A 177 -37.96 -14.41 36.09
CA PHE A 177 -38.48 -15.77 35.88
C PHE A 177 -39.25 -16.33 37.08
N THR A 178 -38.95 -15.91 38.32
CA THR A 178 -39.67 -16.34 39.53
C THR A 178 -40.96 -15.58 39.76
N MET A 179 -41.07 -14.31 39.30
CA MET A 179 -42.30 -13.51 39.49
C MET A 179 -43.36 -13.65 38.38
N GLY A 180 -43.11 -14.45 37.35
CA GLY A 180 -43.96 -14.59 36.14
C GLY A 180 -45.22 -15.43 36.27
N GLN A 181 -45.66 -15.89 37.48
CA GLN A 181 -46.93 -16.62 37.69
C GLN A 181 -47.89 -15.89 38.59
N GLU A 182 -48.77 -15.03 38.03
CA GLU A 182 -50.03 -14.64 38.67
C GLU A 182 -51.27 -15.15 37.92
N PRO A 183 -52.34 -15.55 38.62
CA PRO A 183 -53.48 -16.24 38.04
C PRO A 183 -54.43 -15.32 37.27
N GLN A 184 -54.97 -15.82 36.18
CA GLN A 184 -55.94 -15.12 35.32
C GLN A 184 -57.35 -15.09 35.97
N ALA A 185 -57.70 -13.99 36.65
CA ALA A 185 -59.10 -13.66 36.90
C ALA A 185 -59.26 -12.12 37.14
N GLY A 186 -59.82 -11.42 36.19
CA GLY A 186 -60.38 -10.07 36.46
C GLY A 186 -60.05 -8.92 35.48
N ARG A 187 -59.77 -9.17 34.18
CA ARG A 187 -59.34 -8.06 33.27
C ARG A 187 -60.13 -7.88 31.96
N LYS A 188 -61.48 -7.81 32.01
CA LYS A 188 -62.21 -7.49 30.76
C LYS A 188 -62.45 -5.97 30.55
N LYS A 189 -62.37 -5.10 31.56
CA LYS A 189 -62.57 -3.64 31.39
C LYS A 189 -61.30 -2.80 31.28
N ALA A 190 -60.13 -3.26 31.70
CA ALA A 190 -58.85 -2.58 31.52
C ALA A 190 -58.23 -2.79 30.12
N ARG A 191 -58.69 -3.78 29.36
CA ARG A 191 -58.12 -4.13 28.03
C ARG A 191 -58.43 -3.10 26.92
N LEU A 192 -59.56 -2.37 26.97
CA LEU A 192 -59.91 -1.37 25.95
C LEU A 192 -59.18 -0.05 26.12
N ALA A 193 -58.93 0.41 27.35
CA ALA A 193 -58.17 1.64 27.63
C ALA A 193 -56.64 1.39 27.40
N GLY A 194 -56.17 0.19 27.76
CA GLY A 194 -54.78 -0.22 27.47
C GLY A 194 -54.46 -0.37 25.98
N ALA A 195 -55.42 -0.91 25.19
CA ALA A 195 -55.23 -1.01 23.74
C ALA A 195 -55.16 0.32 23.01
N ALA A 196 -55.94 1.33 23.44
CA ALA A 196 -55.86 2.69 22.88
C ALA A 196 -54.56 3.41 23.27
N ALA A 197 -54.09 3.23 24.50
CA ALA A 197 -52.80 3.77 24.94
C ALA A 197 -51.64 3.10 24.25
N LEU A 198 -51.67 1.76 24.07
CA LEU A 198 -50.66 1.02 23.29
C LEU A 198 -50.65 1.40 21.80
N ALA A 199 -51.83 1.64 21.19
CA ALA A 199 -51.92 2.12 19.82
C ALA A 199 -51.34 3.53 19.68
N ALA A 200 -51.61 4.44 20.63
CA ALA A 200 -51.02 5.80 20.64
C ALA A 200 -49.49 5.76 20.83
N VAL A 201 -48.99 4.87 21.73
CA VAL A 201 -47.55 4.66 21.90
C VAL A 201 -46.91 4.05 20.64
N ALA A 202 -47.58 3.06 20.03
CA ALA A 202 -47.09 2.45 18.78
C ALA A 202 -47.04 3.44 17.62
N VAL A 203 -48.07 4.31 17.48
CA VAL A 203 -48.06 5.41 16.47
C VAL A 203 -46.97 6.43 16.78
N THR A 204 -46.78 6.79 18.05
CA THR A 204 -45.70 7.72 18.43
C THR A 204 -44.31 7.14 18.19
N LEU A 205 -44.11 5.84 18.50
CA LEU A 205 -42.87 5.11 18.21
C LEU A 205 -42.63 4.96 16.71
N LEU A 206 -43.68 4.74 15.91
CA LEU A 206 -43.61 4.68 14.45
C LEU A 206 -43.19 6.05 13.88
N ILE A 207 -43.82 7.15 14.36
CA ILE A 207 -43.46 8.53 13.95
C ILE A 207 -42.02 8.84 14.38
N LEU A 208 -41.64 8.51 15.60
CA LEU A 208 -40.26 8.66 16.06
C LEU A 208 -39.28 7.81 15.27
N GLY A 209 -39.68 6.58 14.88
CA GLY A 209 -38.94 5.69 14.00
C GLY A 209 -38.73 6.30 12.62
N ILE A 210 -39.79 6.85 12.01
CA ILE A 210 -39.73 7.52 10.71
C ILE A 210 -38.83 8.76 10.79
N ILE A 211 -38.99 9.59 11.84
CA ILE A 211 -38.15 10.78 12.07
C ILE A 211 -36.69 10.39 12.31
N ARG A 212 -36.45 9.34 13.12
CA ARG A 212 -35.08 8.82 13.34
C ARG A 212 -34.50 8.22 12.07
N HIS A 213 -35.29 7.48 11.30
CA HIS A 213 -34.86 6.93 10.01
C HIS A 213 -34.54 8.04 9.01
N GLY A 214 -35.39 9.05 8.89
CA GLY A 214 -35.14 10.23 8.06
C GLY A 214 -33.91 11.01 8.51
N LYS A 215 -33.73 11.20 9.84
CA LYS A 215 -32.51 11.83 10.38
C LYS A 215 -31.25 10.97 10.19
N ARG A 216 -31.37 9.64 10.32
CA ARG A 216 -30.26 8.71 10.03
C ARG A 216 -29.89 8.73 8.56
N LYS A 217 -30.88 8.67 7.66
CA LYS A 217 -30.66 8.74 6.20
C LYS A 217 -29.99 10.06 5.82
N LYS A 218 -30.50 11.19 6.34
CA LYS A 218 -29.92 12.51 6.10
C LYS A 218 -28.53 12.67 6.74
N ARG A 219 -28.26 12.04 7.89
CA ARG A 219 -26.91 11.97 8.47
C ARG A 219 -25.97 11.10 7.65
N GLN A 220 -26.43 9.98 7.10
CA GLN A 220 -25.65 9.14 6.21
C GLN A 220 -25.35 9.85 4.88
N GLU A 221 -26.34 10.53 4.29
CA GLU A 221 -26.15 11.34 3.09
C GLU A 221 -25.16 12.48 3.35
N ASN A 222 -25.29 13.22 4.45
CA ASN A 222 -24.34 14.26 4.83
C ASN A 222 -22.95 13.71 5.20
N ALA A 223 -22.85 12.49 5.76
CA ALA A 223 -21.58 11.84 6.05
C ALA A 223 -20.82 11.38 4.79
N MET A 224 -21.50 11.32 3.64
CA MET A 224 -20.91 11.03 2.33
C MET A 224 -20.48 12.27 1.56
N LEU A 225 -20.72 13.47 2.10
CA LEU A 225 -20.33 14.72 1.46
C LEU A 225 -19.06 15.30 2.12
N ASP A 226 -18.26 15.94 1.32
CA ASP A 226 -17.13 16.74 1.77
C ASP A 226 -17.61 18.13 2.22
N PRO A 227 -17.30 18.55 3.47
CA PRO A 227 -17.86 19.80 4.02
C PRO A 227 -17.30 21.07 3.36
N LEU A 228 -16.12 21.01 2.74
CA LEU A 228 -15.50 22.17 2.10
C LEU A 228 -16.11 22.44 0.71
N THR A 229 -16.29 21.38 -0.07
CA THR A 229 -16.66 21.48 -1.50
C THR A 229 -18.10 21.09 -1.78
N GLY A 230 -18.76 20.39 -0.86
CA GLY A 230 -20.10 19.83 -1.07
C GLY A 230 -20.14 18.61 -2.02
N LEU A 231 -19.00 18.21 -2.57
CA LEU A 231 -18.86 17.00 -3.38
C LEU A 231 -18.98 15.73 -2.52
N GLY A 232 -19.09 14.56 -3.16
CA GLY A 232 -18.90 13.29 -2.46
C GLY A 232 -17.50 13.21 -1.83
N ASN A 233 -17.40 12.55 -0.69
CA ASN A 233 -16.13 12.22 -0.06
C ASN A 233 -15.64 10.80 -0.46
N ALA A 234 -14.55 10.32 0.13
CA ALA A 234 -13.98 8.99 -0.13
C ALA A 234 -14.99 7.85 0.09
N GLN A 235 -15.87 7.96 1.08
CA GLN A 235 -16.91 6.95 1.32
C GLN A 235 -17.97 6.97 0.21
N CYS A 236 -18.37 8.16 -0.25
CA CYS A 236 -19.26 8.32 -1.39
C CYS A 236 -18.66 7.71 -2.67
N TYR A 237 -17.35 7.91 -2.89
CA TYR A 237 -16.63 7.33 -4.01
C TYR A 237 -16.74 5.79 -4.02
N GLU A 238 -16.45 5.12 -2.91
CA GLU A 238 -16.50 3.65 -2.82
C GLU A 238 -17.92 3.09 -3.07
N VAL A 239 -18.95 3.77 -2.55
CA VAL A 239 -20.35 3.36 -2.74
C VAL A 239 -20.78 3.53 -4.19
N ARG A 240 -20.57 4.74 -4.76
CA ARG A 240 -20.99 5.04 -6.14
C ARG A 240 -20.21 4.25 -7.18
N PHE A 241 -18.93 4.00 -6.93
CA PHE A 241 -18.12 3.16 -7.81
C PHE A 241 -18.72 1.76 -7.95
N ARG A 242 -19.15 1.13 -6.84
CA ARG A 242 -19.82 -0.18 -6.87
C ARG A 242 -21.12 -0.15 -7.68
N ASP A 243 -21.92 0.91 -7.53
CA ASP A 243 -23.18 1.04 -8.25
C ASP A 243 -22.95 1.15 -9.77
N VAL A 244 -21.99 1.96 -10.19
CA VAL A 244 -21.64 2.19 -11.60
C VAL A 244 -20.98 0.96 -12.22
N THR A 245 -20.15 0.22 -11.47
CA THR A 245 -19.40 -0.92 -12.00
C THR A 245 -20.16 -2.25 -11.91
N ALA A 246 -21.34 -2.28 -11.30
CA ALA A 246 -22.22 -3.47 -11.26
C ALA A 246 -22.87 -3.77 -12.62
N ASP A 247 -22.90 -2.82 -13.55
CA ASP A 247 -23.51 -2.96 -14.87
C ASP A 247 -22.53 -3.49 -15.93
N ARG A 248 -23.10 -4.04 -17.03
CA ARG A 248 -22.35 -4.59 -18.18
C ARG A 248 -21.51 -3.56 -18.95
N VAL A 249 -21.64 -2.29 -18.65
CA VAL A 249 -20.92 -1.16 -19.29
C VAL A 249 -19.70 -0.69 -18.50
N ARG A 250 -19.28 -1.46 -17.50
CA ARG A 250 -18.10 -1.14 -16.66
C ARG A 250 -16.87 -0.77 -17.48
N ASP A 251 -16.62 -1.51 -18.55
CA ASP A 251 -15.41 -1.36 -19.38
C ASP A 251 -15.33 -0.02 -20.11
N LEU A 252 -16.44 0.73 -20.19
CA LEU A 252 -16.49 2.06 -20.78
C LEU A 252 -16.29 3.19 -19.74
N TYR A 253 -16.06 2.84 -18.47
CA TYR A 253 -15.75 3.82 -17.44
C TYR A 253 -14.24 3.98 -17.23
N TYR A 254 -13.89 5.22 -16.97
CA TYR A 254 -12.53 5.65 -16.65
C TYR A 254 -12.51 6.31 -15.28
N VAL A 255 -11.47 6.01 -14.49
CA VAL A 255 -11.25 6.66 -13.20
C VAL A 255 -10.12 7.65 -13.33
N GLY A 256 -10.40 8.91 -13.12
CA GLY A 256 -9.42 9.98 -13.06
C GLY A 256 -9.03 10.29 -11.61
N TYR A 257 -7.74 10.41 -11.38
CA TYR A 257 -7.13 10.95 -10.17
C TYR A 257 -6.54 12.31 -10.51
N LEU A 258 -7.14 13.38 -10.03
CA LEU A 258 -6.65 14.75 -10.21
C LEU A 258 -6.07 15.23 -8.89
N ALA A 259 -4.83 15.66 -8.91
CA ALA A 259 -4.21 16.16 -7.70
C ALA A 259 -3.43 17.45 -7.94
N TRP A 260 -3.50 18.29 -6.93
CA TRP A 260 -2.68 19.47 -6.78
C TRP A 260 -1.55 19.16 -5.81
N GLU A 261 -0.33 19.02 -6.32
CA GLU A 261 0.80 18.59 -5.49
C GLU A 261 2.11 19.34 -5.82
N ASP A 262 2.05 20.61 -6.03
CA ASP A 262 3.26 21.40 -5.91
C ASP A 262 3.41 21.85 -4.45
N ALA A 263 4.32 21.18 -3.71
CA ALA A 263 4.61 21.54 -2.32
C ALA A 263 5.05 23.01 -2.20
N LYS A 264 5.82 23.51 -3.18
CA LYS A 264 6.26 24.89 -3.23
C LYS A 264 5.10 25.85 -3.48
N ALA A 265 4.16 25.49 -4.36
CA ALA A 265 2.97 26.29 -4.59
C ALA A 265 2.02 26.28 -3.38
N LYS A 266 1.92 25.15 -2.64
CA LYS A 266 1.18 25.09 -1.37
C LYS A 266 1.77 26.00 -0.28
N GLU A 267 3.08 26.08 -0.19
CA GLU A 267 3.78 26.95 0.77
C GLU A 267 3.58 28.46 0.47
N LEU A 268 3.34 28.82 -0.78
CA LEU A 268 3.08 30.21 -1.20
C LEU A 268 1.64 30.67 -0.92
N LEU A 269 0.72 29.75 -0.64
CA LEU A 269 -0.69 30.02 -0.44
C LEU A 269 -1.07 29.99 1.04
N SER A 270 -1.82 30.98 1.49
CA SER A 270 -2.46 30.94 2.80
C SER A 270 -3.49 29.78 2.86
N PRO A 271 -3.80 29.24 4.05
CA PRO A 271 -4.80 28.17 4.20
C PRO A 271 -6.16 28.51 3.58
N LYS A 272 -6.56 29.78 3.65
CA LYS A 272 -7.82 30.25 3.05
C LYS A 272 -7.79 30.22 1.53
N GLU A 273 -6.68 30.64 0.92
CA GLU A 273 -6.50 30.56 -0.54
C GLU A 273 -6.46 29.12 -1.02
N GLN A 274 -5.88 28.21 -0.24
CA GLN A 274 -5.90 26.76 -0.54
C GLN A 274 -7.34 26.21 -0.54
N GLU A 275 -8.18 26.62 0.41
CA GLU A 275 -9.61 26.26 0.44
C GLU A 275 -10.37 26.83 -0.77
N GLU A 276 -10.15 28.09 -1.11
CA GLU A 276 -10.79 28.76 -2.26
C GLU A 276 -10.43 28.07 -3.58
N VAL A 277 -9.16 27.72 -3.80
CA VAL A 277 -8.72 26.96 -4.99
C VAL A 277 -9.43 25.62 -5.10
N GLN A 278 -9.60 24.90 -3.99
CA GLN A 278 -10.28 23.61 -3.99
C GLN A 278 -11.78 23.74 -4.25
N GLN A 279 -12.43 24.80 -3.75
CA GLN A 279 -13.84 25.08 -4.04
C GLN A 279 -14.05 25.43 -5.51
N ILE A 280 -13.16 26.23 -6.10
CA ILE A 280 -13.16 26.57 -7.52
C ILE A 280 -12.96 25.29 -8.35
N ALA A 281 -11.96 24.47 -8.00
CA ALA A 281 -11.69 23.22 -8.69
C ALA A 281 -12.90 22.27 -8.63
N ALA A 282 -13.52 22.14 -7.46
CA ALA A 282 -14.71 21.32 -7.28
C ALA A 282 -15.88 21.79 -8.18
N HIS A 283 -16.15 23.09 -8.21
CA HIS A 283 -17.22 23.66 -9.03
C HIS A 283 -16.96 23.46 -10.52
N GLN A 284 -15.74 23.77 -10.97
CA GLN A 284 -15.38 23.69 -12.37
C GLN A 284 -15.36 22.23 -12.87
N LEU A 285 -14.77 21.30 -12.10
CA LEU A 285 -14.78 19.89 -12.46
C LEU A 285 -16.19 19.30 -12.47
N ALA A 286 -17.06 19.70 -11.54
CA ALA A 286 -18.44 19.23 -11.50
C ALA A 286 -19.25 19.64 -12.74
N SER A 287 -18.91 20.75 -13.40
CA SER A 287 -19.60 21.19 -14.63
C SER A 287 -19.38 20.25 -15.82
N HIS A 288 -18.33 19.40 -15.79
CA HIS A 288 -18.00 18.43 -16.82
C HIS A 288 -18.61 17.04 -16.58
N ILE A 289 -19.33 16.85 -15.45
CA ILE A 289 -19.84 15.55 -15.00
C ILE A 289 -21.34 15.47 -15.22
N SER A 290 -21.82 14.39 -15.81
CA SER A 290 -23.25 14.21 -16.14
C SER A 290 -23.73 12.76 -15.98
N GLY A 291 -25.03 12.58 -15.81
CA GLY A 291 -25.67 11.27 -15.79
C GLY A 291 -25.24 10.40 -14.62
N THR A 292 -24.62 9.25 -14.94
CA THR A 292 -24.10 8.27 -13.95
C THR A 292 -22.70 8.58 -13.47
N GLU A 293 -22.04 9.51 -14.11
CA GLU A 293 -20.70 9.97 -13.74
C GLU A 293 -20.70 10.66 -12.37
N PHE A 294 -19.55 10.70 -11.73
CA PHE A 294 -19.45 11.38 -10.44
C PHE A 294 -18.03 11.87 -10.13
N LEU A 295 -18.00 12.87 -9.27
CA LEU A 295 -16.79 13.52 -8.78
C LEU A 295 -16.80 13.49 -7.25
N CYS A 296 -15.67 13.16 -6.65
CA CYS A 296 -15.48 13.13 -5.20
C CYS A 296 -14.18 13.85 -4.82
N ARG A 297 -14.18 14.53 -3.69
CA ARG A 297 -12.94 15.00 -3.05
C ARG A 297 -12.42 13.93 -2.11
N MET A 298 -11.22 13.43 -2.39
CA MET A 298 -10.63 12.31 -1.66
C MET A 298 -9.78 12.75 -0.48
N ALA A 299 -9.06 13.86 -0.65
CA ALA A 299 -8.18 14.46 0.35
C ALA A 299 -7.95 15.94 -0.01
N ASP A 300 -7.08 16.60 0.74
CA ASP A 300 -6.67 17.96 0.47
C ASP A 300 -6.01 18.08 -0.91
N GLY A 301 -6.63 18.85 -1.80
CA GLY A 301 -6.18 19.02 -3.19
C GLY A 301 -6.30 17.78 -4.08
N VAL A 302 -7.05 16.74 -3.68
CA VAL A 302 -7.20 15.49 -4.44
C VAL A 302 -8.65 15.23 -4.79
N PHE A 303 -8.91 15.03 -6.09
CA PHE A 303 -10.22 14.72 -6.63
C PHE A 303 -10.19 13.39 -7.39
N ALA A 304 -11.24 12.59 -7.23
CA ALA A 304 -11.49 11.40 -8.03
C ALA A 304 -12.70 11.65 -8.91
N VAL A 305 -12.55 11.41 -10.21
CA VAL A 305 -13.65 11.49 -11.18
C VAL A 305 -13.88 10.12 -11.79
N VAL A 306 -15.13 9.71 -11.89
CA VAL A 306 -15.53 8.51 -12.64
C VAL A 306 -16.44 8.96 -13.78
N TYR A 307 -15.97 8.74 -14.99
CA TYR A 307 -16.61 9.25 -16.19
C TYR A 307 -16.67 8.19 -17.30
N TYR A 308 -17.63 8.34 -18.19
CA TYR A 308 -17.97 7.37 -19.24
C TYR A 308 -17.45 7.87 -20.59
N CYS A 309 -16.76 7.01 -21.34
CA CYS A 309 -16.29 7.30 -22.70
C CYS A 309 -16.33 6.04 -23.56
N GLY A 310 -16.57 6.21 -24.84
CA GLY A 310 -16.62 5.11 -25.81
C GLY A 310 -15.26 4.48 -26.10
N ASN A 311 -14.18 5.24 -25.94
CA ASN A 311 -12.82 4.78 -26.19
C ASN A 311 -11.79 5.64 -25.42
N ARG A 312 -10.52 5.21 -25.51
CA ARG A 312 -9.40 5.83 -24.80
C ARG A 312 -9.08 7.25 -25.28
N GLU A 313 -9.27 7.53 -26.57
CA GLU A 313 -9.02 8.85 -27.16
C GLU A 313 -10.03 9.88 -26.63
N GLU A 314 -11.31 9.54 -26.65
CA GLU A 314 -12.37 10.36 -26.05
C GLU A 314 -12.13 10.60 -24.54
N ALA A 315 -11.65 9.58 -23.81
CA ALA A 315 -11.32 9.72 -22.40
C ALA A 315 -10.13 10.68 -22.16
N ALA A 316 -9.13 10.66 -23.05
CA ALA A 316 -8.01 11.58 -23.03
C ALA A 316 -8.45 13.02 -23.30
N ASP A 317 -9.27 13.23 -24.35
CA ASP A 317 -9.77 14.54 -24.73
C ASP A 317 -10.61 15.16 -23.59
N ARG A 318 -11.55 14.41 -23.02
CA ARG A 318 -12.36 14.87 -21.89
C ARG A 318 -11.53 15.22 -20.66
N MET A 319 -10.53 14.41 -20.32
CA MET A 319 -9.64 14.73 -19.21
C MET A 319 -8.80 15.98 -19.51
N GLY A 320 -8.31 16.12 -20.73
CA GLY A 320 -7.61 17.29 -21.21
C GLY A 320 -8.46 18.56 -21.09
N GLU A 321 -9.72 18.49 -21.52
CA GLU A 321 -10.69 19.59 -21.41
C GLU A 321 -10.96 19.98 -19.96
N MET A 322 -11.16 18.99 -19.07
CA MET A 322 -11.34 19.24 -17.62
C MET A 322 -10.17 20.01 -17.03
N ILE A 323 -8.94 19.58 -17.33
CA ILE A 323 -7.72 20.21 -16.79
C ILE A 323 -7.51 21.61 -17.39
N LEU A 324 -7.68 21.75 -18.71
CA LEU A 324 -7.49 23.04 -19.40
C LEU A 324 -8.54 24.05 -18.97
N SER A 325 -9.80 23.62 -18.81
CA SER A 325 -10.87 24.45 -18.29
C SER A 325 -10.59 24.92 -16.87
N LEU A 326 -10.12 23.99 -16.01
CA LEU A 326 -9.72 24.32 -14.64
C LEU A 326 -8.54 25.29 -14.62
N LYS A 327 -7.51 25.08 -15.44
CA LYS A 327 -6.37 26.01 -15.57
C LYS A 327 -6.81 27.42 -15.99
N LYS A 328 -7.68 27.51 -16.98
CA LYS A 328 -8.22 28.80 -17.43
C LYS A 328 -8.94 29.53 -16.30
N TYR A 329 -9.79 28.84 -15.56
CA TYR A 329 -10.54 29.43 -14.45
C TYR A 329 -9.65 29.86 -13.29
N LEU A 330 -8.63 29.07 -12.96
CA LEU A 330 -7.65 29.42 -11.93
C LEU A 330 -6.77 30.60 -12.35
N ALA A 331 -6.45 30.72 -13.65
CA ALA A 331 -5.70 31.85 -14.19
C ALA A 331 -6.43 33.18 -14.05
N GLU A 332 -7.77 33.18 -14.10
CA GLU A 332 -8.61 34.37 -13.87
C GLU A 332 -8.51 34.85 -12.41
N PHE A 333 -8.22 33.96 -11.47
CA PHE A 333 -7.97 34.30 -10.07
C PHE A 333 -6.53 34.76 -9.83
N ARG A 334 -5.54 33.97 -10.24
CA ARG A 334 -4.10 34.28 -10.23
C ARG A 334 -3.36 33.45 -11.27
N GLN A 335 -2.52 34.09 -12.04
CA GLN A 335 -1.75 33.43 -13.11
C GLN A 335 -0.80 32.35 -12.60
N GLU A 336 -0.38 32.42 -11.33
CA GLU A 336 0.48 31.46 -10.64
C GLU A 336 -0.22 30.10 -10.37
N TYR A 337 -1.55 30.01 -10.43
CA TYR A 337 -2.32 28.79 -10.18
C TYR A 337 -2.47 27.87 -11.40
N THR A 338 -2.02 28.29 -12.58
CA THR A 338 -2.22 27.57 -13.84
C THR A 338 -1.53 26.21 -13.94
N GLY A 339 -0.48 25.99 -13.15
CA GLY A 339 0.32 24.75 -13.14
C GLY A 339 -0.08 23.70 -12.10
N LEU A 340 -1.07 23.97 -11.25
CA LEU A 340 -1.30 23.23 -10.03
C LEU A 340 -1.84 21.80 -10.20
N PHE A 341 -2.71 21.57 -11.21
CA PHE A 341 -3.40 20.28 -11.33
C PHE A 341 -2.87 19.43 -12.49
N ARG A 342 -2.61 18.18 -12.19
CA ARG A 342 -2.37 17.10 -13.16
C ARG A 342 -3.32 15.94 -12.88
N ALA A 343 -3.45 15.04 -13.86
CA ALA A 343 -4.30 13.87 -13.71
C ALA A 343 -3.59 12.56 -14.07
N GLY A 344 -4.11 11.49 -13.50
CA GLY A 344 -3.87 10.13 -13.98
C GLY A 344 -5.18 9.44 -14.27
N ILE A 345 -5.21 8.56 -15.24
CA ILE A 345 -6.40 7.89 -15.74
C ILE A 345 -6.22 6.37 -15.65
N CYS A 346 -7.16 5.69 -15.01
CA CYS A 346 -7.27 4.24 -15.01
C CYS A 346 -8.43 3.79 -15.90
N PRO A 347 -8.19 3.14 -17.05
CA PRO A 347 -9.23 2.47 -17.83
C PRO A 347 -9.71 1.22 -17.08
N LEU A 348 -11.02 1.07 -16.86
CA LEU A 348 -11.57 -0.12 -16.19
C LEU A 348 -11.59 -1.36 -17.10
N GLU A 349 -11.58 -1.18 -18.42
CA GLU A 349 -11.40 -2.25 -19.41
C GLU A 349 -10.06 -3.00 -19.20
N GLU A 350 -8.99 -2.25 -18.97
CA GLU A 350 -7.66 -2.85 -18.76
C GLU A 350 -7.50 -3.45 -17.35
N ASN A 351 -8.42 -3.16 -16.42
CA ASN A 351 -8.38 -3.53 -15.01
C ASN A 351 -9.72 -4.12 -14.53
N PRO A 352 -10.17 -5.26 -15.11
CA PRO A 352 -11.52 -5.79 -14.89
C PRO A 352 -11.80 -6.20 -13.45
N ASP A 353 -10.77 -6.63 -12.70
CA ASP A 353 -10.91 -7.15 -11.34
C ASP A 353 -10.65 -6.10 -10.25
N CYS A 354 -10.34 -4.85 -10.61
CA CYS A 354 -10.03 -3.84 -9.60
C CYS A 354 -11.30 -3.34 -8.89
N ASP A 355 -11.21 -3.18 -7.58
CA ASP A 355 -12.20 -2.48 -6.77
C ASP A 355 -12.02 -0.95 -6.85
N ALA A 356 -12.84 -0.22 -6.11
CA ALA A 356 -12.78 1.24 -6.06
C ALA A 356 -11.39 1.78 -5.66
N ARG A 357 -10.75 1.15 -4.69
CA ARG A 357 -9.41 1.54 -4.22
C ARG A 357 -8.33 1.21 -5.22
N GLY A 358 -8.42 0.03 -5.83
CA GLY A 358 -7.52 -0.41 -6.89
C GLY A 358 -7.56 0.51 -8.10
N ALA A 359 -8.76 0.87 -8.58
CA ALA A 359 -8.92 1.79 -9.70
C ALA A 359 -8.31 3.17 -9.42
N LEU A 360 -8.55 3.71 -8.21
CA LEU A 360 -7.98 4.99 -7.80
C LEU A 360 -6.46 4.91 -7.63
N TYR A 361 -5.96 3.81 -7.08
CA TYR A 361 -4.52 3.56 -6.97
C TYR A 361 -3.86 3.54 -8.36
N TYR A 362 -4.43 2.84 -9.33
CA TYR A 362 -3.89 2.83 -10.69
C TYR A 362 -3.97 4.21 -11.35
N ALA A 363 -5.07 4.93 -11.17
CA ALA A 363 -5.15 6.31 -11.65
C ALA A 363 -4.05 7.19 -11.03
N ARG A 364 -3.77 7.03 -9.74
CA ARG A 364 -2.66 7.72 -9.07
C ARG A 364 -1.29 7.40 -9.67
N LEU A 365 -1.05 6.15 -10.11
CA LEU A 365 0.20 5.81 -10.83
C LEU A 365 0.34 6.59 -12.13
N GLY A 366 -0.76 6.73 -12.90
CA GLY A 366 -0.80 7.58 -14.08
C GLY A 366 -0.45 9.03 -13.74
N TRP A 367 -1.05 9.57 -12.67
CA TRP A 367 -0.75 10.91 -12.19
C TRP A 367 0.74 11.09 -11.80
N GLN A 368 1.34 10.15 -11.08
CA GLN A 368 2.77 10.17 -10.74
C GLN A 368 3.65 10.18 -11.99
N HIS A 369 3.25 9.45 -13.02
CA HIS A 369 3.94 9.42 -14.30
C HIS A 369 3.84 10.76 -15.02
N ALA A 370 2.63 11.33 -15.11
CA ALA A 370 2.38 12.64 -15.70
C ALA A 370 3.19 13.75 -14.99
N HIS A 371 3.20 13.71 -13.66
CA HIS A 371 3.98 14.67 -12.86
C HIS A 371 5.49 14.58 -13.15
N LYS A 372 6.04 13.36 -13.21
CA LYS A 372 7.47 13.13 -13.50
C LYS A 372 7.87 13.56 -14.91
N LYS A 373 6.95 13.46 -15.87
CA LYS A 373 7.17 13.79 -17.29
C LYS A 373 6.77 15.21 -17.66
N ASP A 374 6.24 15.97 -16.70
CA ASP A 374 5.66 17.30 -16.92
C ASP A 374 4.48 17.32 -17.92
N GLU A 375 3.73 16.21 -17.97
CA GLU A 375 2.53 16.04 -18.81
C GLU A 375 1.27 16.49 -18.05
N LEU A 376 0.20 16.86 -18.76
CA LEU A 376 -1.07 17.24 -18.15
C LEU A 376 -1.75 16.05 -17.48
N PHE A 377 -1.71 14.91 -18.14
CA PHE A 377 -2.23 13.64 -17.63
C PHE A 377 -1.51 12.45 -18.27
N ALA A 378 -1.61 11.29 -17.62
CA ALA A 378 -1.16 10.04 -18.21
C ALA A 378 -2.09 8.88 -17.83
N PHE A 379 -2.17 7.89 -18.71
CA PHE A 379 -2.88 6.65 -18.43
C PHE A 379 -2.02 5.70 -17.58
N SER A 380 -2.68 4.99 -16.68
CA SER A 380 -2.09 3.83 -16.00
C SER A 380 -2.01 2.66 -16.96
N THR A 381 -0.86 2.41 -17.53
CA THR A 381 -0.63 1.25 -18.39
C THR A 381 -0.19 0.03 -17.59
N ARG A 382 -0.37 -1.16 -18.15
CA ARG A 382 0.12 -2.42 -17.54
C ARG A 382 1.62 -2.40 -17.29
N GLU A 383 2.40 -1.75 -18.16
CA GLU A 383 3.85 -1.57 -18.00
C GLU A 383 4.16 -0.73 -16.76
N LEU A 384 3.46 0.39 -16.60
CA LEU A 384 3.62 1.29 -15.45
C LEU A 384 3.24 0.57 -14.14
N GLN A 385 2.18 -0.23 -14.16
CA GLN A 385 1.75 -1.03 -13.01
C GLN A 385 2.80 -2.09 -12.64
N LYS A 386 3.32 -2.83 -13.63
CA LYS A 386 4.40 -3.80 -13.44
C LYS A 386 5.67 -3.14 -12.89
N GLN A 387 6.05 -1.98 -13.47
CA GLN A 387 7.20 -1.23 -12.99
C GLN A 387 7.02 -0.78 -11.54
N ASN A 388 5.83 -0.30 -11.19
CA ASN A 388 5.55 0.11 -9.82
C ASN A 388 5.57 -1.07 -8.84
N SER A 389 4.97 -2.22 -9.20
CA SER A 389 5.03 -3.43 -8.39
C SER A 389 6.47 -3.91 -8.19
N ARG A 390 7.28 -3.84 -9.26
CA ARG A 390 8.71 -4.15 -9.18
C ARG A 390 9.46 -3.17 -8.26
N ASN A 391 9.19 -1.87 -8.37
CA ASN A 391 9.81 -0.88 -7.51
C ASN A 391 9.44 -1.09 -6.03
N GLU A 392 8.22 -1.51 -5.74
CA GLU A 392 7.79 -1.81 -4.38
C GLU A 392 8.50 -3.05 -3.82
N GLN A 393 8.66 -4.11 -4.64
CA GLN A 393 9.47 -5.27 -4.27
C GLN A 393 10.92 -4.86 -3.99
N LEU A 394 11.51 -4.03 -4.86
CA LEU A 394 12.87 -3.54 -4.67
C LEU A 394 13.02 -2.74 -3.37
N ARG A 395 12.04 -1.90 -3.01
CA ARG A 395 12.05 -1.16 -1.73
C ARG A 395 12.15 -2.08 -0.52
N GLN A 396 11.40 -3.18 -0.54
CA GLN A 396 11.41 -4.16 0.55
C GLN A 396 12.73 -4.93 0.62
N ASP A 397 13.39 -5.12 -0.51
CA ASP A 397 14.58 -5.95 -0.62
C ASP A 397 15.91 -5.19 -0.48
N ILE A 398 15.91 -3.85 -0.55
CA ILE A 398 17.14 -3.02 -0.52
C ILE A 398 18.02 -3.30 0.69
N ASP A 399 17.45 -3.32 1.90
CA ASP A 399 18.24 -3.50 3.13
C ASP A 399 18.87 -4.88 3.19
N ARG A 400 18.13 -5.91 2.77
CA ARG A 400 18.64 -7.27 2.61
C ARG A 400 19.78 -7.32 1.59
N ALA A 401 19.58 -6.69 0.44
CA ALA A 401 20.55 -6.69 -0.65
C ALA A 401 21.89 -6.07 -0.26
N LEU A 402 21.85 -4.96 0.47
CA LEU A 402 23.05 -4.30 0.98
C LEU A 402 23.74 -5.18 2.03
N ALA A 403 23.00 -5.74 2.99
CA ALA A 403 23.53 -6.58 4.06
C ALA A 403 24.14 -7.90 3.52
N ASN A 404 23.46 -8.55 2.56
CA ASN A 404 23.91 -9.82 1.99
C ASN A 404 24.90 -9.65 0.83
N GLY A 405 25.23 -8.43 0.46
CA GLY A 405 26.14 -8.16 -0.64
C GLY A 405 25.62 -8.61 -2.01
N GLU A 406 24.31 -8.51 -2.26
CA GLU A 406 23.69 -8.79 -3.56
C GLU A 406 24.07 -7.73 -4.62
N ILE A 407 24.49 -6.54 -4.17
CA ILE A 407 25.05 -5.51 -5.07
C ILE A 407 26.49 -5.88 -5.39
N LYS A 408 26.76 -6.23 -6.63
CA LYS A 408 28.06 -6.68 -7.10
C LYS A 408 28.76 -5.62 -7.94
N ALA A 409 30.08 -5.63 -7.91
CA ALA A 409 30.94 -4.85 -8.80
C ALA A 409 31.17 -5.64 -10.10
N TYR A 410 30.86 -5.01 -11.20
CA TYR A 410 31.20 -5.46 -12.55
C TYR A 410 32.23 -4.49 -13.14
N LEU A 411 33.12 -4.97 -13.97
CA LEU A 411 34.16 -4.15 -14.57
C LEU A 411 33.94 -3.98 -16.08
N GLN A 412 34.11 -2.77 -16.56
CA GLN A 412 34.28 -2.49 -17.99
C GLN A 412 35.66 -1.85 -18.19
N PHE A 413 36.51 -2.49 -19.01
CA PHE A 413 37.89 -2.07 -19.15
C PHE A 413 38.03 -0.78 -19.96
N ILE A 414 38.95 0.05 -19.50
CA ILE A 414 39.41 1.30 -20.14
C ILE A 414 40.76 1.00 -20.77
N VAL A 415 40.93 1.41 -22.01
CA VAL A 415 42.11 1.17 -22.83
C VAL A 415 42.81 2.46 -23.16
N ASP A 416 44.13 2.49 -23.02
CA ASP A 416 44.96 3.59 -23.51
C ASP A 416 44.85 3.63 -25.04
N ASN A 417 44.43 4.76 -25.57
CA ASN A 417 44.09 4.89 -26.99
C ASN A 417 45.32 4.78 -27.90
N ARG A 418 46.49 5.11 -27.37
CA ARG A 418 47.76 5.08 -28.11
C ARG A 418 48.40 3.68 -28.15
N THR A 419 48.41 2.98 -26.99
CA THR A 419 49.08 1.69 -26.87
C THR A 419 48.16 0.51 -27.16
N GLY A 420 46.84 0.66 -26.98
CA GLY A 420 45.85 -0.37 -27.03
C GLY A 420 45.84 -1.29 -25.78
N GLU A 421 46.60 -0.94 -24.74
CA GLU A 421 46.70 -1.68 -23.51
C GLU A 421 45.63 -1.26 -22.50
N ILE A 422 45.21 -2.20 -21.65
CA ILE A 422 44.29 -1.91 -20.54
C ILE A 422 45.02 -1.06 -19.52
N CYS A 423 44.49 0.14 -19.23
CA CYS A 423 45.03 1.07 -18.24
C CYS A 423 44.17 1.25 -17.00
N GLY A 424 42.89 0.83 -17.07
CA GLY A 424 41.96 0.91 -15.93
C GLY A 424 40.64 0.17 -16.21
N ALA A 425 39.68 0.35 -15.32
CA ALA A 425 38.32 -0.14 -15.52
C ALA A 425 37.32 0.76 -14.79
N GLU A 426 36.17 0.94 -15.40
CA GLU A 426 35.00 1.51 -14.74
C GLU A 426 34.28 0.41 -13.96
N VAL A 427 33.91 0.73 -12.72
CA VAL A 427 33.16 -0.16 -11.87
C VAL A 427 31.67 0.20 -11.94
N LEU A 428 30.92 -0.73 -12.46
CA LEU A 428 29.50 -0.63 -12.67
C LEU A 428 28.76 -1.56 -11.70
N SER A 429 27.99 -1.03 -10.78
CA SER A 429 27.20 -1.85 -9.87
C SER A 429 26.14 -2.64 -10.63
N ARG A 430 25.86 -3.85 -10.14
CA ARG A 430 24.75 -4.71 -10.59
C ARG A 430 24.11 -5.31 -9.36
N TRP A 431 22.78 -5.31 -9.30
CA TRP A 431 22.07 -6.03 -8.27
C TRP A 431 21.76 -7.43 -8.77
N GLU A 432 22.40 -8.43 -8.21
CA GLU A 432 22.13 -9.84 -8.45
C GLU A 432 20.98 -10.29 -7.53
N HIS A 433 19.76 -9.99 -7.95
CA HIS A 433 18.58 -10.28 -7.14
C HIS A 433 18.18 -11.75 -7.27
N PRO A 434 17.86 -12.47 -6.16
CA PRO A 434 17.57 -13.89 -6.19
C PRO A 434 16.43 -14.29 -7.12
N GLU A 435 15.38 -13.45 -7.21
CA GLU A 435 14.19 -13.73 -8.02
C GLU A 435 14.16 -12.95 -9.35
N LEU A 436 14.65 -11.72 -9.37
CA LEU A 436 14.57 -10.83 -10.53
C LEU A 436 15.81 -10.92 -11.45
N GLY A 437 16.81 -11.71 -11.05
CA GLY A 437 18.07 -11.85 -11.79
C GLY A 437 18.95 -10.59 -11.71
N VAL A 438 19.87 -10.46 -12.67
CA VAL A 438 20.86 -9.37 -12.69
C VAL A 438 20.22 -8.07 -13.20
N MET A 439 20.19 -7.05 -12.36
CA MET A 439 19.63 -5.73 -12.68
C MET A 439 20.71 -4.68 -12.88
N ARG A 440 20.46 -3.78 -13.84
CA ARG A 440 21.30 -2.60 -14.10
C ARG A 440 20.94 -1.44 -13.18
N PRO A 441 21.85 -0.50 -12.91
CA PRO A 441 21.62 0.67 -12.04
C PRO A 441 20.34 1.46 -12.34
N GLY A 442 20.03 1.70 -13.62
CA GLY A 442 18.82 2.40 -14.04
C GLY A 442 17.50 1.77 -13.54
N THR A 443 17.51 0.49 -13.13
CA THR A 443 16.33 -0.20 -12.58
C THR A 443 16.12 0.10 -11.10
N TYR A 444 17.17 0.24 -10.28
CA TYR A 444 17.07 0.29 -8.82
C TYR A 444 17.61 1.58 -8.18
N ILE A 445 18.51 2.32 -8.81
CA ILE A 445 19.08 3.56 -8.25
C ILE A 445 17.97 4.58 -7.92
N GLY A 446 16.95 4.70 -8.80
CA GLY A 446 15.81 5.59 -8.54
C GLY A 446 15.03 5.21 -7.26
N VAL A 447 14.88 3.92 -6.99
CA VAL A 447 14.24 3.41 -5.77
C VAL A 447 15.14 3.67 -4.55
N MET A 448 16.45 3.42 -4.65
CA MET A 448 17.40 3.68 -3.59
C MET A 448 17.49 5.17 -3.22
N LYS A 449 17.40 6.08 -4.21
CA LYS A 449 17.31 7.53 -3.95
C LYS A 449 16.05 7.89 -3.16
N GLN A 450 14.89 7.31 -3.51
CA GLN A 450 13.62 7.56 -2.83
C GLN A 450 13.58 7.02 -1.39
N THR A 451 14.30 5.95 -1.11
CA THR A 451 14.38 5.32 0.22
C THR A 451 15.52 5.86 1.09
N GLY A 452 16.39 6.71 0.55
CA GLY A 452 17.59 7.18 1.23
C GLY A 452 18.71 6.13 1.31
N ALA A 453 18.56 4.98 0.68
CA ALA A 453 19.54 3.89 0.72
C ALA A 453 20.73 4.12 -0.24
N ILE A 454 20.64 5.15 -1.10
CA ILE A 454 21.63 5.41 -2.14
C ILE A 454 23.03 5.66 -1.58
N THR A 455 23.14 6.37 -0.47
CA THR A 455 24.43 6.65 0.17
C THR A 455 25.13 5.36 0.62
N ARG A 456 24.39 4.47 1.27
CA ARG A 456 24.90 3.14 1.68
C ARG A 456 25.30 2.26 0.49
N HIS A 457 24.58 2.41 -0.64
CA HIS A 457 24.92 1.73 -1.88
C HIS A 457 26.26 2.22 -2.42
N ASP A 458 26.45 3.55 -2.53
CA ASP A 458 27.65 4.15 -3.09
C ASP A 458 28.88 3.80 -2.22
N GLU A 459 28.74 3.87 -0.89
CA GLU A 459 29.75 3.44 0.09
C GLU A 459 30.10 1.96 -0.05
N ALA A 460 29.09 1.08 -0.16
CA ALA A 460 29.33 -0.36 -0.31
C ALA A 460 30.05 -0.72 -1.62
N VAL A 461 29.77 0.01 -2.70
CA VAL A 461 30.51 -0.14 -3.97
C VAL A 461 31.93 0.37 -3.79
N PHE A 462 32.12 1.56 -3.24
CA PHE A 462 33.44 2.15 -2.98
C PHE A 462 34.31 1.24 -2.08
N GLU A 463 33.76 0.69 -0.99
CA GLU A 463 34.48 -0.24 -0.12
C GLU A 463 35.00 -1.47 -0.86
N ARG A 464 34.20 -2.01 -1.78
CA ARG A 464 34.63 -3.15 -2.61
C ARG A 464 35.77 -2.80 -3.55
N LEU A 465 35.81 -1.58 -4.06
CA LEU A 465 36.91 -1.11 -4.89
C LEU A 465 38.18 -0.97 -4.06
N CYS A 466 38.08 -0.41 -2.86
CA CYS A 466 39.21 -0.32 -1.94
C CYS A 466 39.81 -1.71 -1.64
N ALA A 467 38.93 -2.68 -1.34
CA ALA A 467 39.35 -4.07 -1.11
C ALA A 467 40.01 -4.70 -2.36
N LEU A 468 39.47 -4.44 -3.54
CA LEU A 468 40.03 -4.96 -4.81
C LEU A 468 41.40 -4.35 -5.11
N LEU A 469 41.56 -3.04 -4.92
CA LEU A 469 42.84 -2.34 -5.11
C LEU A 469 43.91 -2.79 -4.11
N GLU A 470 43.52 -3.12 -2.89
CA GLU A 470 44.43 -3.72 -1.89
C GLU A 470 44.95 -5.08 -2.38
N VAL A 471 44.07 -5.95 -2.89
CA VAL A 471 44.46 -7.25 -3.45
C VAL A 471 45.38 -7.09 -4.69
N TRP A 472 45.14 -6.05 -5.49
CA TRP A 472 45.94 -5.79 -6.69
C TRP A 472 47.29 -5.15 -6.39
N LYS A 473 47.47 -4.55 -5.22
CA LYS A 473 48.73 -3.89 -4.84
C LYS A 473 49.90 -4.83 -4.89
N GLY A 474 50.95 -4.45 -5.60
CA GLY A 474 52.15 -5.27 -5.81
C GLY A 474 52.04 -6.32 -6.92
N THR A 475 50.87 -6.48 -7.54
CA THR A 475 50.68 -7.30 -8.75
C THR A 475 50.73 -6.44 -10.01
N PRO A 476 50.79 -7.04 -11.22
CA PRO A 476 50.65 -6.28 -12.48
C PRO A 476 49.34 -5.48 -12.56
N CYS A 477 48.25 -5.98 -11.94
CA CYS A 477 46.97 -5.26 -11.86
C CYS A 477 47.04 -3.98 -11.00
N GLY A 478 47.99 -3.86 -10.08
CA GLY A 478 48.21 -2.67 -9.25
C GLY A 478 48.56 -1.39 -10.02
N LYS A 479 48.87 -1.51 -11.32
CA LYS A 479 49.08 -0.38 -12.21
C LYS A 479 47.78 0.19 -12.79
N LEU A 480 46.69 -0.58 -12.75
CA LEU A 480 45.38 -0.22 -13.23
C LEU A 480 44.69 0.74 -12.24
N PHE A 481 43.98 1.70 -12.78
CA PHE A 481 43.07 2.51 -11.96
C PHE A 481 41.65 1.97 -12.06
N LEU A 482 40.85 2.23 -11.02
CA LEU A 482 39.42 1.95 -11.02
C LEU A 482 38.64 3.25 -10.88
N THR A 483 37.51 3.36 -11.58
CA THR A 483 36.63 4.49 -11.43
C THR A 483 35.35 4.10 -10.68
N CYS A 484 34.86 4.98 -9.84
CA CYS A 484 33.68 4.78 -9.00
C CYS A 484 32.69 5.92 -9.12
N ASN A 485 31.51 5.60 -9.58
CA ASN A 485 30.41 6.54 -9.67
C ASN A 485 29.83 6.86 -8.28
N PHE A 486 29.69 8.15 -7.97
CA PHE A 486 28.96 8.61 -6.80
C PHE A 486 27.77 9.45 -7.20
N THR A 487 26.66 9.23 -6.52
CA THR A 487 25.47 10.05 -6.78
C THR A 487 25.60 11.42 -6.11
N ARG A 488 24.96 12.42 -6.73
CA ARG A 488 24.87 13.77 -6.17
C ARG A 488 24.40 13.79 -4.70
N VAL A 489 23.41 12.92 -4.37
CA VAL A 489 22.87 12.81 -3.01
C VAL A 489 23.95 12.42 -2.02
N SER A 490 24.84 11.50 -2.40
CA SER A 490 25.93 11.02 -1.54
C SER A 490 27.01 12.09 -1.35
N ILE A 491 27.48 12.71 -2.44
CA ILE A 491 28.57 13.72 -2.39
C ILE A 491 28.16 14.99 -1.64
N SER A 492 26.85 15.33 -1.65
CA SER A 492 26.36 16.54 -0.96
C SER A 492 26.14 16.35 0.54
N GLN A 493 26.39 15.16 1.11
CA GLN A 493 26.31 14.94 2.57
C GLN A 493 27.48 15.65 3.28
N GLU A 494 27.21 16.25 4.43
CA GLU A 494 28.24 16.98 5.20
C GLU A 494 29.42 16.08 5.61
N ASP A 495 29.15 14.83 5.93
CA ASP A 495 30.10 13.83 6.41
C ASP A 495 30.67 12.92 5.30
N PHE A 496 30.40 13.22 4.01
CA PHE A 496 30.81 12.36 2.89
C PHE A 496 32.33 12.10 2.87
N ALA A 497 33.13 13.15 2.89
CA ALA A 497 34.58 13.02 2.79
C ALA A 497 35.17 12.25 4.00
N GLU A 498 34.62 12.46 5.20
CA GLU A 498 35.04 11.73 6.40
C GLU A 498 34.76 10.23 6.26
N ARG A 499 33.55 9.85 5.85
CA ARG A 499 33.16 8.44 5.64
C ARG A 499 33.99 7.76 4.55
N ILE A 500 34.23 8.45 3.42
CA ILE A 500 35.09 7.92 2.37
C ILE A 500 36.52 7.72 2.87
N GLY A 501 37.04 8.65 3.66
CA GLY A 501 38.35 8.53 4.30
C GLY A 501 38.43 7.37 5.31
N GLU A 502 37.40 7.18 6.12
CA GLU A 502 37.30 6.05 7.05
C GLU A 502 37.23 4.69 6.34
N ILE A 503 36.46 4.60 5.26
CA ILE A 503 36.36 3.37 4.46
C ILE A 503 37.71 3.08 3.84
N ALA A 504 38.32 4.05 3.12
CA ALA A 504 39.60 3.86 2.45
C ALA A 504 40.73 3.52 3.43
N GLY A 505 40.71 4.14 4.63
CA GLY A 505 41.71 3.91 5.67
C GLY A 505 41.77 2.47 6.23
N ARG A 506 40.75 1.64 5.97
CA ARG A 506 40.73 0.20 6.33
C ARG A 506 41.59 -0.64 5.39
N TYR A 507 41.93 -0.12 4.19
CA TYR A 507 42.58 -0.84 3.12
C TYR A 507 43.94 -0.20 2.74
N ARG A 508 44.89 -0.99 2.27
CA ARG A 508 46.24 -0.54 1.91
C ARG A 508 46.45 -0.52 0.40
N PHE A 509 46.05 0.57 -0.24
CA PHE A 509 46.24 0.77 -1.68
C PHE A 509 46.73 2.18 -1.99
N ASP A 510 47.17 2.44 -3.22
CA ASP A 510 47.57 3.77 -3.64
C ASP A 510 46.34 4.56 -4.10
N HIS A 511 45.99 5.61 -3.36
CA HIS A 511 44.71 6.35 -3.55
C HIS A 511 44.58 6.95 -4.94
N ASP A 512 45.70 7.27 -5.62
CA ASP A 512 45.71 7.75 -7.00
C ASP A 512 45.23 6.71 -8.04
N ARG A 513 45.06 5.45 -7.62
CA ARG A 513 44.46 4.38 -8.41
C ARG A 513 42.94 4.34 -8.36
N LEU A 514 42.31 5.14 -7.51
CA LEU A 514 40.88 5.26 -7.45
C LEU A 514 40.45 6.65 -7.92
N ILE A 515 39.55 6.65 -8.91
CA ILE A 515 39.00 7.88 -9.49
C ILE A 515 37.54 7.98 -9.11
N ILE A 516 37.14 9.05 -8.47
CA ILE A 516 35.75 9.36 -8.10
C ILE A 516 35.09 10.03 -9.30
N GLU A 517 34.02 9.43 -9.82
CA GLU A 517 33.24 9.99 -10.94
C GLU A 517 32.06 10.78 -10.40
N ILE A 518 31.89 11.97 -10.94
CA ILE A 518 30.82 12.91 -10.64
C ILE A 518 30.16 13.37 -11.93
N THR A 519 28.83 13.57 -11.90
CA THR A 519 28.13 14.13 -13.06
C THR A 519 28.37 15.64 -13.17
N GLU A 520 28.35 16.15 -14.40
CA GLU A 520 28.48 17.56 -14.75
C GLU A 520 27.54 18.47 -13.90
N ASP A 521 26.28 18.12 -13.74
CA ASP A 521 25.27 18.88 -12.97
C ASP A 521 25.59 19.09 -11.49
N LEU A 522 26.49 18.29 -10.92
CA LEU A 522 26.83 18.37 -9.50
C LEU A 522 27.49 19.68 -9.13
N LEU A 523 28.38 20.15 -9.99
CA LEU A 523 29.16 21.38 -9.76
C LEU A 523 28.30 22.64 -9.90
N ILE A 524 27.28 22.61 -10.78
CA ILE A 524 26.43 23.78 -11.10
C ILE A 524 25.39 24.05 -9.98
N GLN A 525 24.78 23.03 -9.40
CA GLN A 525 23.54 23.21 -8.61
C GLN A 525 23.68 23.10 -7.09
N ASN A 526 24.82 22.60 -6.55
CA ASN A 526 24.98 22.36 -5.09
C ASN A 526 26.30 22.88 -4.51
N GLY A 527 26.87 23.86 -5.11
CA GLY A 527 27.96 24.74 -4.84
C GLY A 527 28.98 24.33 -3.76
N GLU A 528 28.77 24.78 -2.54
CA GLU A 528 29.86 24.82 -1.54
C GLU A 528 30.19 23.48 -0.89
N GLN A 529 29.17 22.70 -0.49
CA GLN A 529 29.40 21.43 0.26
C GLN A 529 29.99 20.33 -0.64
N ALA A 530 29.41 20.14 -1.83
CA ALA A 530 29.92 19.13 -2.78
C ALA A 530 31.35 19.46 -3.22
N ALA A 531 31.63 20.72 -3.52
CA ALA A 531 32.98 21.19 -3.88
C ALA A 531 33.98 20.98 -2.74
N ALA A 532 33.60 21.29 -1.50
CA ALA A 532 34.42 21.02 -0.32
C ALA A 532 34.75 19.54 -0.14
N ASN A 533 33.74 18.65 -0.33
CA ASN A 533 33.92 17.21 -0.24
C ASN A 533 34.85 16.67 -1.34
N ILE A 534 34.69 17.15 -2.60
CA ILE A 534 35.54 16.77 -3.71
C ILE A 534 36.99 17.17 -3.43
N GLU A 535 37.21 18.39 -2.96
CA GLU A 535 38.55 18.89 -2.62
C GLU A 535 39.16 18.11 -1.44
N ALA A 536 38.35 17.70 -0.44
CA ALA A 536 38.81 16.86 0.63
C ALA A 536 39.23 15.46 0.14
N CYS A 537 38.47 14.85 -0.77
CA CYS A 537 38.84 13.58 -1.41
C CYS A 537 40.17 13.71 -2.20
N ARG A 538 40.38 14.81 -2.92
CA ARG A 538 41.64 15.07 -3.62
C ARG A 538 42.82 15.16 -2.64
N LYS A 539 42.67 15.85 -1.52
CA LYS A 539 43.70 15.93 -0.48
C LYS A 539 44.06 14.57 0.13
N MET A 540 43.11 13.60 0.11
CA MET A 540 43.38 12.22 0.47
C MET A 540 44.13 11.43 -0.61
N GLY A 541 44.30 12.02 -1.81
CA GLY A 541 45.02 11.42 -2.93
C GLY A 541 44.15 10.76 -3.99
N PHE A 542 42.84 10.82 -3.87
CA PHE A 542 41.91 10.33 -4.91
C PHE A 542 41.93 11.28 -6.11
N LYS A 543 41.68 10.71 -7.28
CA LYS A 543 41.48 11.46 -8.51
C LYS A 543 40.01 11.68 -8.78
N ILE A 544 39.69 12.74 -9.53
CA ILE A 544 38.33 13.16 -9.85
C ILE A 544 38.11 13.08 -11.35
N ALA A 545 36.99 12.47 -11.75
CA ALA A 545 36.50 12.45 -13.12
C ALA A 545 35.15 13.17 -13.23
N ILE A 546 34.96 13.92 -14.29
CA ILE A 546 33.63 14.39 -14.71
C ILE A 546 33.07 13.42 -15.73
N ASP A 547 31.87 12.96 -15.47
CA ASP A 547 31.13 12.02 -16.32
C ASP A 547 30.08 12.74 -17.18
N ASP A 548 29.68 12.08 -18.29
CA ASP A 548 28.64 12.53 -19.23
C ASP A 548 28.88 13.90 -19.87
N MET A 549 30.14 14.29 -20.08
CA MET A 549 30.47 15.59 -20.71
C MET A 549 29.96 15.67 -22.15
N GLY A 550 29.17 16.72 -22.42
CA GLY A 550 28.59 17.02 -23.73
C GLY A 550 27.12 16.67 -23.86
N SER A 551 26.47 16.15 -22.80
CA SER A 551 25.03 15.89 -22.75
C SER A 551 24.21 17.13 -22.36
N GLY A 552 24.83 18.13 -21.72
CA GLY A 552 24.18 19.29 -21.15
C GLY A 552 24.82 20.64 -21.56
N PHE A 553 24.45 21.70 -20.89
CA PHE A 553 25.01 23.04 -21.01
C PHE A 553 26.09 23.26 -19.93
N THR A 554 27.21 22.54 -19.99
CA THR A 554 28.30 22.83 -19.06
C THR A 554 28.81 24.24 -19.30
N ALA A 555 28.79 25.06 -18.28
CA ALA A 555 29.59 26.24 -18.29
C ALA A 555 31.05 25.78 -18.20
N LEU A 556 31.85 26.02 -19.25
CA LEU A 556 33.30 25.80 -19.27
C LEU A 556 34.01 26.43 -18.06
N SER A 557 33.35 27.42 -17.41
CA SER A 557 33.74 28.01 -16.14
C SER A 557 33.90 27.00 -15.00
N ASP A 558 33.14 25.92 -14.98
CA ASP A 558 33.12 24.97 -13.86
C ASP A 558 34.30 23.99 -13.93
N LEU A 559 34.68 23.61 -15.15
CA LEU A 559 35.95 22.91 -15.40
C LEU A 559 37.18 23.74 -14.99
N TYR A 560 37.11 25.06 -15.16
CA TYR A 560 38.20 25.95 -14.77
C TYR A 560 38.32 26.14 -13.26
N SER A 561 37.22 26.03 -12.54
CA SER A 561 37.16 26.30 -11.10
C SER A 561 37.66 25.15 -10.23
N HIS A 562 37.73 23.93 -10.78
CA HIS A 562 38.09 22.70 -10.06
C HIS A 562 39.21 21.95 -10.78
N GLU A 563 40.17 21.43 -10.04
CA GLU A 563 41.19 20.55 -10.62
C GLU A 563 40.59 19.18 -10.92
N ILE A 564 40.38 18.86 -12.18
CA ILE A 564 39.82 17.60 -12.69
C ILE A 564 40.90 16.78 -13.36
N ASP A 565 41.02 15.49 -13.00
CA ASP A 565 42.05 14.60 -13.54
C ASP A 565 41.63 13.92 -14.85
N LEU A 566 40.31 13.71 -15.03
CA LEU A 566 39.75 12.95 -16.15
C LEU A 566 38.40 13.55 -16.56
N VAL A 567 38.17 13.67 -17.85
CA VAL A 567 36.88 13.99 -18.44
C VAL A 567 36.40 12.81 -19.27
N LYS A 568 35.18 12.31 -19.02
CA LYS A 568 34.54 11.24 -19.79
C LYS A 568 33.56 11.89 -20.78
N ILE A 569 33.81 11.66 -22.06
CA ILE A 569 32.96 12.16 -23.15
C ILE A 569 31.88 11.13 -23.43
N GLU A 570 30.63 11.57 -23.32
CA GLU A 570 29.46 10.72 -23.48
C GLU A 570 29.37 10.05 -24.87
N ARG A 571 28.81 8.83 -24.90
CA ARG A 571 28.60 8.05 -26.13
C ARG A 571 27.89 8.83 -27.24
N SER A 572 26.95 9.71 -26.93
CA SER A 572 26.21 10.51 -27.93
C SER A 572 27.14 11.42 -28.74
N VAL A 573 28.14 12.00 -28.10
CA VAL A 573 29.16 12.84 -28.73
C VAL A 573 30.06 12.00 -29.67
N VAL A 574 30.45 10.79 -29.22
CA VAL A 574 31.22 9.84 -30.01
C VAL A 574 30.46 9.39 -31.27
N LEU A 575 29.17 9.12 -31.15
CA LEU A 575 28.29 8.77 -32.28
C LEU A 575 28.19 9.93 -33.28
N ASN A 576 28.01 11.17 -32.79
CA ASN A 576 27.94 12.37 -33.61
C ASN A 576 29.26 12.67 -34.32
N ALA A 577 30.39 12.28 -33.72
CA ALA A 577 31.74 12.47 -34.28
C ALA A 577 32.02 11.62 -35.53
N MET A 578 31.13 10.70 -35.90
CA MET A 578 31.16 10.05 -37.21
C MET A 578 30.81 11.00 -38.36
N THR A 579 30.35 12.21 -38.08
CA THR A 579 30.18 13.31 -39.04
C THR A 579 31.37 14.24 -39.00
N GLU A 580 31.69 14.91 -40.11
CA GLU A 580 32.81 15.87 -40.17
C GLU A 580 32.68 17.02 -39.15
N LYS A 581 31.46 17.54 -38.95
CA LYS A 581 31.17 18.56 -37.94
C LYS A 581 31.37 18.05 -36.52
N GLY A 582 30.87 16.84 -36.23
CA GLY A 582 31.01 16.21 -34.93
C GLY A 582 32.46 15.84 -34.61
N ALA A 583 33.25 15.36 -35.61
CA ALA A 583 34.66 15.07 -35.43
C ALA A 583 35.46 16.34 -35.07
N ARG A 584 35.14 17.47 -35.72
CA ARG A 584 35.76 18.77 -35.35
C ARG A 584 35.39 19.22 -33.95
N MET A 585 34.12 19.02 -33.55
CA MET A 585 33.66 19.33 -32.20
C MET A 585 34.39 18.48 -31.16
N LEU A 586 34.47 17.15 -31.37
CA LEU A 586 35.18 16.24 -30.48
C LEU A 586 36.66 16.62 -30.33
N LYS A 587 37.36 16.89 -31.45
CA LYS A 587 38.75 17.38 -31.41
C LYS A 587 38.89 18.67 -30.61
N GLY A 588 37.95 19.61 -30.75
CA GLY A 588 37.94 20.87 -29.99
C GLY A 588 37.77 20.64 -28.49
N LEU A 589 36.86 19.71 -28.08
CA LEU A 589 36.65 19.36 -26.68
C LEU A 589 37.90 18.70 -26.08
N ILE A 590 38.53 17.76 -26.79
CA ILE A 590 39.76 17.10 -26.34
C ILE A 590 40.89 18.09 -26.17
N ALA A 591 41.12 18.98 -27.16
CA ALA A 591 42.15 20.00 -27.08
C ALA A 591 41.93 20.94 -25.88
N LEU A 592 40.69 21.36 -25.64
CA LEU A 592 40.35 22.19 -24.50
C LEU A 592 40.67 21.51 -23.17
N ALA A 593 40.27 20.23 -23.00
CA ALA A 593 40.58 19.47 -21.80
C ALA A 593 42.10 19.34 -21.59
N HIS A 594 42.87 19.09 -22.65
CA HIS A 594 44.34 19.02 -22.59
C HIS A 594 45.00 20.36 -22.23
N ASP A 595 44.45 21.46 -22.75
CA ASP A 595 44.94 22.83 -22.39
C ASP A 595 44.72 23.12 -20.89
N MET A 596 43.77 22.44 -20.25
CA MET A 596 43.51 22.51 -18.81
C MET A 596 44.31 21.46 -18.01
N GLY A 597 45.12 20.63 -18.64
CA GLY A 597 45.91 19.56 -18.01
C GLY A 597 45.09 18.31 -17.65
N THR A 598 43.87 18.18 -18.19
CA THR A 598 42.94 17.09 -17.91
C THR A 598 43.00 16.02 -19.01
N ARG A 599 43.06 14.74 -18.62
CA ARG A 599 42.96 13.61 -19.56
C ARG A 599 41.53 13.40 -20.03
N VAL A 600 41.39 12.77 -21.21
CA VAL A 600 40.11 12.53 -21.85
C VAL A 600 39.88 11.05 -22.09
N LEU A 601 38.71 10.56 -21.71
CA LEU A 601 38.16 9.24 -22.00
C LEU A 601 36.93 9.36 -22.90
N CYS A 602 36.98 8.75 -24.09
CA CYS A 602 35.84 8.64 -24.99
C CYS A 602 35.06 7.34 -24.69
N GLU A 603 33.78 7.47 -24.42
CA GLU A 603 32.90 6.36 -24.08
C GLU A 603 32.07 5.83 -25.25
N GLY A 604 31.57 4.58 -25.12
CA GLY A 604 30.62 4.01 -26.05
C GLY A 604 31.19 3.67 -27.42
N VAL A 605 32.49 3.36 -27.51
CA VAL A 605 33.12 2.91 -28.74
C VAL A 605 32.70 1.48 -29.03
N GLU A 606 31.93 1.27 -30.10
CA GLU A 606 31.31 -0.03 -30.42
C GLU A 606 31.86 -0.64 -31.71
N THR A 607 32.43 0.18 -32.60
CA THR A 607 32.89 -0.26 -33.93
C THR A 607 34.32 0.10 -34.19
N ALA A 608 34.99 -0.65 -35.13
CA ALA A 608 36.34 -0.34 -35.58
C ALA A 608 36.41 1.05 -36.24
N ALA A 609 35.37 1.48 -36.94
CA ALA A 609 35.32 2.81 -37.55
C ALA A 609 35.35 3.94 -36.53
N GLN A 610 34.60 3.76 -35.40
CA GLN A 610 34.65 4.72 -34.30
C GLN A 610 36.03 4.74 -33.62
N HIS A 611 36.60 3.55 -33.36
CA HIS A 611 37.96 3.45 -32.81
C HIS A 611 38.98 4.21 -33.65
N GLU A 612 39.01 3.97 -34.95
CA GLU A 612 39.97 4.64 -35.86
C GLU A 612 39.76 6.15 -35.90
N MET A 613 38.50 6.60 -35.92
CA MET A 613 38.19 8.04 -35.87
C MET A 613 38.69 8.66 -34.57
N ILE A 614 38.44 8.02 -33.40
CA ILE A 614 38.89 8.56 -32.11
C ILE A 614 40.40 8.54 -31.99
N ARG A 615 41.08 7.55 -32.54
CA ARG A 615 42.52 7.46 -32.54
C ARG A 615 43.20 8.70 -33.18
N GLU A 616 42.56 9.28 -34.20
CA GLU A 616 43.04 10.50 -34.88
C GLU A 616 42.71 11.80 -34.11
N THR A 617 41.91 11.74 -33.02
CA THR A 617 41.51 12.94 -32.28
C THR A 617 42.52 13.37 -31.21
N GLY A 618 43.46 12.49 -30.85
CA GLY A 618 44.37 12.70 -29.73
C GLY A 618 43.78 12.36 -28.35
N CYS A 619 42.61 11.68 -28.28
CA CYS A 619 42.01 11.21 -27.03
C CYS A 619 42.96 10.25 -26.31
N ASP A 620 43.07 10.37 -24.98
CA ASP A 620 44.01 9.57 -24.18
C ASP A 620 43.51 8.14 -23.97
N MET A 621 42.24 7.98 -23.68
CA MET A 621 41.66 6.69 -23.30
C MET A 621 40.30 6.44 -23.99
N VAL A 622 39.97 5.20 -24.12
CA VAL A 622 38.73 4.75 -24.78
C VAL A 622 38.08 3.63 -24.01
N GLN A 623 36.74 3.60 -24.03
CA GLN A 623 35.92 2.57 -23.43
C GLN A 623 34.74 2.24 -24.34
N GLY A 624 34.34 0.96 -24.38
CA GLY A 624 33.17 0.55 -25.13
C GLY A 624 33.18 -0.93 -25.49
N PHE A 625 32.10 -1.39 -26.10
CA PHE A 625 31.93 -2.80 -26.45
C PHE A 625 32.88 -3.31 -27.53
N TYR A 626 33.54 -2.40 -28.24
CA TYR A 626 34.63 -2.76 -29.14
C TYR A 626 35.83 -3.37 -28.41
N TYR A 627 36.09 -2.92 -27.17
CA TYR A 627 37.21 -3.40 -26.35
C TYR A 627 36.81 -4.43 -25.33
N SER A 628 35.79 -4.15 -24.53
CA SER A 628 35.26 -5.09 -23.56
C SER A 628 33.78 -4.85 -23.27
N ARG A 629 33.06 -5.93 -22.97
CA ARG A 629 31.75 -5.85 -22.35
C ARG A 629 31.91 -5.59 -20.86
N VAL A 630 30.80 -5.22 -20.20
CA VAL A 630 30.74 -5.18 -18.75
C VAL A 630 30.75 -6.62 -18.22
N LEU A 631 31.77 -6.99 -17.47
CA LEU A 631 31.99 -8.35 -16.99
C LEU A 631 31.83 -8.45 -15.47
N PRO A 632 31.22 -9.51 -14.94
CA PRO A 632 31.25 -9.78 -13.51
C PRO A 632 32.70 -9.99 -13.06
N LEU A 633 33.03 -9.65 -11.81
CA LEU A 633 34.41 -9.62 -11.32
C LEU A 633 35.19 -10.92 -11.60
N PRO A 634 34.65 -12.16 -11.41
CA PRO A 634 35.39 -13.36 -11.71
C PRO A 634 35.75 -13.52 -13.19
N GLU A 635 34.91 -13.04 -14.09
CA GLU A 635 35.20 -13.07 -15.54
C GLU A 635 36.17 -11.98 -15.93
N ALA A 636 36.04 -10.80 -15.32
CA ALA A 636 36.96 -9.68 -15.53
C ALA A 636 38.40 -10.07 -15.12
N LEU A 637 38.59 -10.77 -14.01
CA LEU A 637 39.91 -11.26 -13.57
C LEU A 637 40.50 -12.25 -14.57
N ARG A 638 39.71 -13.22 -15.03
CA ARG A 638 40.15 -14.17 -16.10
C ARG A 638 40.51 -13.44 -17.39
N TYR A 639 39.76 -12.40 -17.74
CA TYR A 639 40.07 -11.59 -18.91
C TYR A 639 41.41 -10.86 -18.75
N LEU A 640 41.70 -10.27 -17.59
CA LEU A 640 42.96 -9.62 -17.25
C LEU A 640 44.12 -10.64 -17.33
N GLU A 641 43.96 -11.82 -16.75
CA GLU A 641 44.96 -12.91 -16.84
C GLU A 641 45.29 -13.26 -18.31
N SER A 642 44.25 -13.35 -19.16
CA SER A 642 44.44 -13.62 -20.61
C SER A 642 45.19 -12.51 -21.34
N LYS A 643 45.27 -11.30 -20.75
CA LYS A 643 45.99 -10.14 -21.24
C LYS A 643 47.38 -9.96 -20.60
N GLY A 644 47.81 -10.92 -19.77
CA GLY A 644 49.12 -10.92 -19.12
C GLY A 644 49.15 -10.24 -17.74
N PHE A 645 47.99 -9.83 -17.19
CA PHE A 645 47.89 -9.35 -15.83
C PHE A 645 47.70 -10.52 -14.89
N ILE A 646 48.79 -11.06 -14.34
CA ILE A 646 48.76 -12.16 -13.37
C ILE A 646 48.53 -11.54 -11.97
N LEU A 647 47.54 -12.11 -11.22
CA LEU A 647 47.19 -11.68 -9.87
C LEU A 647 48.15 -12.20 -8.82
#